data_2cfa06f3e6ceb04813f795ae20b630dd
#
_entry.id   2cfa06f3e6ceb04813f795ae20b630dd
#
_cell.length_a   1.000
_cell.length_b   1.000
_cell.length_c   1.000
_cell.angle_alpha   90.00
_cell.angle_beta   90.00
_cell.angle_gamma   90.00
#
_symmetry.space_group_name_H-M   'P 1'
#
loop_
_entity.id
_entity.type
_entity.pdbx_description
1 polymer ?
#
loop_
_entity_poly.entity_id
_entity_poly.type
_entity_poly.pdbx_seq_one_letter_code
_entity_poly.pdbx_strand_id
1 'polypeptide(L)'
;MISYIGMQTQEVAIKPSVKVTMRSNAEALDEVVIVAYGTAKKESLTGSISVVDNKKIEKRITTSVTGALEGAAPGVQVNNTYGEPGSAPSIRIRGFGTLVSGASDPLYVVDGVPFDGNMAELNSNDIESMSILKDAASAALYGNRAANGVVIITTKSGRNTHKPSITLQMNQGMYNRGIPEYDRLDADRWMEATWMAKKNAMMSNAGMSASDAAAYATGHVVSESIGRNIYNAADDKLFDNSGKLIATRLAGYDDLDWQNAIERTGHRQEYNLSAATSGEKYNVYSSIGYLNEKGYVKATGYERFSGRINTTYTPNKWFKGGVNLTGSWTKRDYNSNASGNYYANPFYITRYMAPVYPLFMHNADGTYQLDADGNKIYDTTSSYLSNRNIAYEMLYNKQESVRNVLGGQAFATISLPYGLSLTVKGDLNNSTSNNKKYDNPEIGDGATNGGRLTSYAYQYKTVTLQEILSWNYQFNQVHNVEAMVAHENYSWERKYTSGMNTGMAVDGNLTMGNFLNNSYFSGSDDEDKTESYLARVKYNYDNRYFVEGSFRRDGSSRFHKDNRWGNFYSVGASWNMKQEAFLQDVDWVDALKLRASYGEVGNNMGVSLYGHMALYTIDKNGGEAALVKQSLSAPDIKWETTQTVDVAVEGRLFNRLNFQIGYFDKRSKDLLFEVRLPLSAGSYPWVADTAPMNLTQYKNIGTVSNRGWEISLNADVINNNDWKWNIGADATFLKNKIVKLPDGKDILHGMQNYSEGHSIYEWYTYHFEGVDQMTGTSLYTLDPDKKAAAQEAGALTTINGTDYATATSYAKRDWAGSALPTVYGSISSALSWKNWDLNMLFTYSLGGKTYDGSYASLMGVSESSAAGSAYHKDILTSWKEVPAGMTETSANRIDPNGTPRADFYKSSDLNATSDRWLTSSSYFVFKNLNLSYSLPKRWLKSVGIEGLSLTAGVENLFTLTSRKGLNPQYSFNGGSDDTYVTARVYNFGLTVKF
;
A
#
# COMPACT_ATOMS: atom_id res chain seq x y z
N MET A 1 -28.88 43.64 15.57
CA MET A 1 -28.01 42.58 15.14
C MET A 1 -28.88 41.42 14.69
N ILE A 2 -28.74 40.92 13.45
CA ILE A 2 -29.44 39.76 12.89
C ILE A 2 -28.37 38.75 12.53
N SER A 3 -28.48 37.52 13.09
CA SER A 3 -27.56 36.41 12.80
C SER A 3 -28.37 35.19 12.41
N TYR A 4 -27.84 34.44 11.46
CA TYR A 4 -28.38 33.15 11.02
C TYR A 4 -27.21 32.18 10.80
N ILE A 5 -27.41 30.94 11.11
CA ILE A 5 -26.34 29.92 11.00
C ILE A 5 -25.86 29.84 9.55
N GLY A 6 -24.57 30.00 9.32
CA GLY A 6 -23.95 29.99 7.99
C GLY A 6 -24.02 31.32 7.24
N MET A 7 -24.45 32.41 7.91
CA MET A 7 -24.56 33.76 7.32
C MET A 7 -23.78 34.77 8.16
N GLN A 8 -23.24 35.79 7.51
CA GLN A 8 -22.59 36.91 8.21
C GLN A 8 -23.60 37.68 9.06
N THR A 9 -23.26 37.91 10.33
CA THR A 9 -24.06 38.73 11.22
C THR A 9 -24.12 40.15 10.70
N GLN A 10 -25.31 40.72 10.56
CA GLN A 10 -25.51 42.12 10.11
C GLN A 10 -26.17 42.97 11.21
N GLU A 11 -25.64 44.17 11.38
CA GLU A 11 -26.30 45.21 12.18
C GLU A 11 -27.20 46.05 11.30
N VAL A 12 -28.48 46.07 11.62
CA VAL A 12 -29.47 46.81 10.88
C VAL A 12 -30.28 47.66 11.85
N ALA A 13 -30.52 48.90 11.46
CA ALA A 13 -31.35 49.82 12.24
C ALA A 13 -32.77 49.28 12.39
N ILE A 14 -33.34 49.38 13.59
CA ILE A 14 -34.69 48.91 13.89
C ILE A 14 -35.72 49.76 13.11
N LYS A 15 -36.50 49.12 12.24
CA LYS A 15 -37.62 49.71 11.50
C LYS A 15 -38.87 48.81 11.61
N PRO A 16 -40.10 49.30 11.42
CA PRO A 16 -41.30 48.47 11.53
C PRO A 16 -41.34 47.23 10.61
N SER A 17 -40.61 47.27 9.49
CA SER A 17 -40.37 46.13 8.60
C SER A 17 -39.00 46.27 8.02
N VAL A 18 -38.18 45.22 8.20
CA VAL A 18 -36.78 45.16 7.73
C VAL A 18 -36.59 43.94 6.86
N LYS A 19 -36.29 44.14 5.59
CA LYS A 19 -35.82 43.06 4.70
C LYS A 19 -34.31 43.09 4.69
N VAL A 20 -33.72 42.00 5.21
CA VAL A 20 -32.27 41.83 5.28
C VAL A 20 -31.85 40.71 4.33
N THR A 21 -30.97 41.05 3.40
CA THR A 21 -30.33 40.07 2.54
C THR A 21 -29.01 39.66 3.24
N MET A 22 -28.98 38.51 3.87
CA MET A 22 -27.82 38.03 4.55
C MET A 22 -26.82 37.40 3.55
N ARG A 23 -25.54 37.68 3.72
CA ARG A 23 -24.48 37.06 2.91
C ARG A 23 -24.05 35.79 3.56
N SER A 24 -23.81 34.75 2.78
CA SER A 24 -23.24 33.50 3.29
C SER A 24 -21.86 33.76 3.88
N ASN A 25 -21.59 33.20 5.04
CA ASN A 25 -20.19 33.05 5.47
C ASN A 25 -19.49 32.20 4.44
N ALA A 26 -18.45 32.73 3.81
CA ALA A 26 -17.61 31.94 2.90
C ALA A 26 -16.75 30.98 3.72
N GLU A 27 -17.36 29.89 4.18
CA GLU A 27 -16.72 28.91 5.09
C GLU A 27 -15.44 28.26 4.52
N ALA A 28 -15.20 28.37 3.23
CA ALA A 28 -14.09 27.69 2.57
C ALA A 28 -12.68 28.18 2.99
N LEU A 29 -12.53 29.40 3.51
CA LEU A 29 -11.23 29.94 3.95
C LEU A 29 -11.15 30.19 5.46
N ASP A 30 -12.27 30.23 6.18
CA ASP A 30 -12.30 30.34 7.64
C ASP A 30 -12.09 28.99 8.36
N GLU A 31 -11.92 27.92 7.61
CA GLU A 31 -11.66 26.59 8.15
C GLU A 31 -10.36 26.57 8.96
N VAL A 32 -10.44 26.17 10.23
CA VAL A 32 -9.27 26.03 11.10
C VAL A 32 -8.62 24.67 10.82
N VAL A 33 -7.38 24.72 10.39
CA VAL A 33 -6.56 23.54 10.06
C VAL A 33 -5.54 23.32 11.18
N ILE A 34 -5.36 22.07 11.57
CA ILE A 34 -4.30 21.70 12.49
C ILE A 34 -3.00 21.58 11.69
N VAL A 35 -2.02 22.34 12.12
CA VAL A 35 -0.67 22.40 11.56
C VAL A 35 0.35 22.02 12.63
N ALA A 36 1.63 21.93 12.25
CA ALA A 36 2.70 21.66 13.19
C ALA A 36 2.68 22.65 14.38
N TYR A 37 2.63 22.09 15.58
CA TYR A 37 2.66 22.82 16.85
C TYR A 37 1.55 23.88 17.03
N GLY A 38 0.40 23.72 16.37
CA GLY A 38 -0.73 24.66 16.56
C GLY A 38 -1.87 24.49 15.56
N THR A 39 -2.71 25.50 15.51
CA THR A 39 -3.82 25.62 14.55
C THR A 39 -3.64 26.89 13.74
N ALA A 40 -4.07 26.87 12.48
CA ALA A 40 -4.07 28.03 11.61
C ALA A 40 -5.36 28.10 10.81
N LYS A 41 -5.80 29.29 10.45
CA LYS A 41 -6.86 29.44 9.46
C LYS A 41 -6.33 29.07 8.08
N LYS A 42 -7.13 28.40 7.25
CA LYS A 42 -6.75 28.01 5.89
C LYS A 42 -6.27 29.18 5.05
N GLU A 43 -6.91 30.35 5.23
CA GLU A 43 -6.49 31.60 4.56
C GLU A 43 -5.05 32.03 4.90
N SER A 44 -4.56 31.73 6.12
CA SER A 44 -3.23 32.12 6.58
C SER A 44 -2.12 31.13 6.23
N LEU A 45 -2.45 30.00 5.59
CA LEU A 45 -1.46 28.99 5.24
C LEU A 45 -0.62 29.42 4.04
N THR A 46 0.69 29.32 4.16
CA THR A 46 1.65 29.58 3.07
C THR A 46 2.07 28.30 2.35
N GLY A 47 1.92 27.15 3.00
CA GLY A 47 2.29 25.83 2.51
C GLY A 47 1.12 25.06 1.88
N SER A 48 1.44 23.89 1.30
CA SER A 48 0.50 22.98 0.65
C SER A 48 -0.08 21.98 1.64
N ILE A 49 -1.30 22.24 2.11
CA ILE A 49 -1.99 21.40 3.09
C ILE A 49 -3.34 20.97 2.52
N SER A 50 -3.65 19.67 2.64
CA SER A 50 -4.98 19.13 2.35
C SER A 50 -5.61 18.57 3.62
N VAL A 51 -6.89 18.81 3.84
CA VAL A 51 -7.63 18.35 5.03
C VAL A 51 -8.71 17.36 4.63
N VAL A 52 -8.77 16.25 5.34
CA VAL A 52 -9.82 15.23 5.25
C VAL A 52 -10.58 15.24 6.57
N ASP A 53 -11.82 15.67 6.55
CA ASP A 53 -12.69 15.78 7.72
C ASP A 53 -13.28 14.42 8.15
N ASN A 54 -13.82 14.35 9.38
CA ASN A 54 -14.43 13.15 9.92
C ASN A 54 -15.62 12.64 9.08
N LYS A 55 -16.37 13.52 8.43
CA LYS A 55 -17.52 13.12 7.61
C LYS A 55 -17.10 12.31 6.40
N LYS A 56 -15.94 12.62 5.80
CA LYS A 56 -15.35 11.82 4.72
C LYS A 56 -14.79 10.50 5.26
N ILE A 57 -14.16 10.53 6.44
CA ILE A 57 -13.55 9.33 7.06
C ILE A 57 -14.66 8.33 7.47
N GLU A 58 -15.71 8.79 8.16
CA GLU A 58 -16.81 7.94 8.65
C GLU A 58 -17.64 7.28 7.54
N LYS A 59 -17.62 7.83 6.31
CA LYS A 59 -18.28 7.23 5.13
C LYS A 59 -17.48 6.09 4.50
N ARG A 60 -16.21 5.91 4.88
CA ARG A 60 -15.34 4.87 4.36
C ARG A 60 -15.40 3.62 5.24
N ILE A 61 -15.43 2.47 4.59
CA ILE A 61 -15.49 1.15 5.26
C ILE A 61 -14.08 0.58 5.21
N THR A 62 -13.21 1.06 6.10
CA THR A 62 -11.80 0.65 6.14
C THR A 62 -11.41 0.18 7.53
N THR A 63 -10.50 -0.79 7.62
CA THR A 63 -9.91 -1.23 8.89
C THR A 63 -8.86 -0.25 9.36
N SER A 64 -8.05 0.26 8.43
CA SER A 64 -6.99 1.23 8.71
C SER A 64 -7.45 2.65 8.43
N VAL A 65 -7.15 3.58 9.33
CA VAL A 65 -7.42 5.02 9.18
C VAL A 65 -6.83 5.57 7.88
N THR A 66 -5.64 5.10 7.50
CA THR A 66 -4.96 5.54 6.27
C THR A 66 -5.65 5.10 4.98
N GLY A 67 -6.49 4.06 5.02
CA GLY A 67 -7.33 3.67 3.88
C GLY A 67 -8.32 4.75 3.45
N ALA A 68 -8.73 5.63 4.38
CA ALA A 68 -9.61 6.76 4.07
C ALA A 68 -8.92 7.89 3.27
N LEU A 69 -7.59 7.85 3.14
CA LEU A 69 -6.83 8.83 2.35
C LEU A 69 -6.89 8.56 0.84
N GLU A 70 -7.29 7.35 0.42
CA GLU A 70 -7.40 7.01 -1.00
C GLU A 70 -8.49 7.85 -1.68
N GLY A 71 -8.08 8.65 -2.65
CA GLY A 71 -8.95 9.58 -3.36
C GLY A 71 -9.41 10.80 -2.55
N ALA A 72 -8.80 11.06 -1.38
CA ALA A 72 -9.23 12.15 -0.50
C ALA A 72 -8.50 13.48 -0.75
N ALA A 73 -7.33 13.46 -1.40
CA ALA A 73 -6.52 14.67 -1.66
C ALA A 73 -5.60 14.48 -2.88
N PRO A 74 -5.38 15.54 -3.70
CA PRO A 74 -4.40 15.50 -4.77
C PRO A 74 -2.97 15.36 -4.20
N GLY A 75 -2.07 14.74 -4.98
CA GLY A 75 -0.69 14.47 -4.57
C GLY A 75 -0.50 13.24 -3.68
N VAL A 76 -1.59 12.59 -3.27
CA VAL A 76 -1.57 11.39 -2.40
C VAL A 76 -1.92 10.17 -3.23
N GLN A 77 -1.01 9.23 -3.32
CA GLN A 77 -1.22 7.94 -3.95
C GLN A 77 -1.27 6.86 -2.87
N VAL A 78 -2.29 6.00 -2.92
CA VAL A 78 -2.52 4.93 -1.94
C VAL A 78 -2.61 3.61 -2.69
N ASN A 79 -1.77 2.67 -2.33
CA ASN A 79 -1.80 1.30 -2.85
C ASN A 79 -2.27 0.35 -1.76
N ASN A 80 -3.37 -0.32 -2.03
CA ASN A 80 -3.88 -1.41 -1.21
C ASN A 80 -3.18 -2.72 -1.61
N THR A 81 -1.93 -2.85 -1.22
CA THR A 81 -1.08 -4.00 -1.54
C THR A 81 -1.67 -5.30 -1.00
N TYR A 82 -2.20 -5.25 0.22
CA TYR A 82 -2.79 -6.41 0.89
C TYR A 82 -4.23 -6.11 1.31
N GLY A 83 -5.18 -6.91 0.81
CA GLY A 83 -6.58 -6.86 1.23
C GLY A 83 -6.86 -7.60 2.54
N GLU A 84 -5.84 -8.17 3.18
CA GLU A 84 -5.96 -8.98 4.39
C GLU A 84 -6.39 -8.13 5.60
N PRO A 85 -7.33 -8.60 6.43
CA PRO A 85 -7.77 -7.89 7.63
C PRO A 85 -6.61 -7.46 8.53
N GLY A 86 -6.66 -6.22 9.05
CA GLY A 86 -5.62 -5.66 9.92
C GLY A 86 -4.36 -5.15 9.20
N SER A 87 -4.30 -5.19 7.86
CA SER A 87 -3.24 -4.55 7.09
C SER A 87 -3.53 -3.08 6.81
N ALA A 88 -2.47 -2.28 6.67
CA ALA A 88 -2.56 -0.87 6.29
C ALA A 88 -2.04 -0.68 4.85
N PRO A 89 -2.65 0.20 4.04
CA PRO A 89 -2.16 0.51 2.71
C PRO A 89 -0.86 1.30 2.75
N SER A 90 -0.05 1.15 1.71
CA SER A 90 1.15 1.97 1.47
C SER A 90 0.76 3.32 0.86
N ILE A 91 1.37 4.41 1.34
CA ILE A 91 1.07 5.77 0.92
C ILE A 91 2.31 6.44 0.36
N ARG A 92 2.13 7.20 -0.72
CA ARG A 92 3.16 8.08 -1.28
C ARG A 92 2.60 9.48 -1.45
N ILE A 93 3.40 10.48 -1.05
CA ILE A 93 3.06 11.90 -1.21
C ILE A 93 4.05 12.52 -2.18
N ARG A 94 3.55 12.94 -3.37
CA ARG A 94 4.34 13.57 -4.43
C ARG A 94 5.55 12.73 -4.89
N GLY A 95 5.33 11.40 -5.03
CA GLY A 95 6.31 10.46 -5.56
C GLY A 95 7.32 9.95 -4.53
N PHE A 96 8.51 9.57 -4.98
CA PHE A 96 9.52 8.84 -4.22
C PHE A 96 10.69 9.75 -3.86
N GLY A 97 10.99 9.83 -2.57
CA GLY A 97 12.09 10.67 -2.05
C GLY A 97 13.42 9.94 -1.93
N THR A 98 13.44 8.61 -1.98
CA THR A 98 14.66 7.79 -1.87
C THR A 98 14.55 6.52 -2.72
N LEU A 99 15.68 5.90 -3.01
CA LEU A 99 15.76 4.61 -3.71
C LEU A 99 15.64 3.40 -2.75
N VAL A 100 15.67 3.64 -1.45
CA VAL A 100 15.54 2.59 -0.43
C VAL A 100 14.07 2.21 -0.28
N SER A 101 13.76 0.93 -0.48
CA SER A 101 12.41 0.41 -0.33
C SER A 101 11.89 0.63 1.11
N GLY A 102 10.64 1.09 1.25
CA GLY A 102 10.01 1.38 2.54
C GLY A 102 10.38 2.74 3.17
N ALA A 103 11.51 3.35 2.77
CA ALA A 103 11.95 4.64 3.33
C ALA A 103 11.26 5.87 2.68
N SER A 104 10.30 5.66 1.77
CA SER A 104 9.51 6.73 1.14
C SER A 104 8.10 6.89 1.74
N ASP A 105 7.79 6.25 2.86
CA ASP A 105 6.52 6.42 3.56
C ASP A 105 6.44 7.78 4.27
N PRO A 106 5.25 8.41 4.35
CA PRO A 106 5.08 9.66 5.09
C PRO A 106 5.21 9.44 6.60
N LEU A 107 5.57 10.51 7.31
CA LEU A 107 5.49 10.53 8.77
C LEU A 107 4.02 10.60 9.21
N TYR A 108 3.62 9.73 10.11
CA TYR A 108 2.34 9.82 10.80
C TYR A 108 2.50 10.53 12.14
N VAL A 109 1.61 11.47 12.41
CA VAL A 109 1.60 12.26 13.65
C VAL A 109 0.21 12.18 14.26
N VAL A 110 0.08 11.69 15.48
CA VAL A 110 -1.21 11.60 16.19
C VAL A 110 -1.21 12.62 17.34
N ASP A 111 -2.17 13.53 17.32
CA ASP A 111 -2.31 14.63 18.31
C ASP A 111 -1.00 15.42 18.54
N GLY A 112 -0.22 15.59 17.44
CA GLY A 112 1.01 16.39 17.40
C GLY A 112 2.28 15.66 17.88
N VAL A 113 2.28 14.32 17.97
CA VAL A 113 3.45 13.49 18.30
C VAL A 113 3.64 12.41 17.22
N PRO A 114 4.88 12.11 16.80
CA PRO A 114 5.16 11.02 15.87
C PRO A 114 4.60 9.67 16.34
N PHE A 115 3.98 8.94 15.43
CA PHE A 115 3.36 7.64 15.69
C PHE A 115 4.03 6.55 14.85
N ASP A 116 4.63 5.57 15.52
CA ASP A 116 5.36 4.47 14.91
C ASP A 116 4.58 3.13 14.94
N GLY A 117 3.30 3.16 15.34
CA GLY A 117 2.41 1.99 15.38
C GLY A 117 1.78 1.64 14.05
N ASN A 118 1.04 0.53 14.01
CA ASN A 118 0.22 0.18 12.86
C ASN A 118 -1.05 1.06 12.82
N MET A 119 -1.35 1.68 11.69
CA MET A 119 -2.53 2.52 11.50
C MET A 119 -3.87 1.77 11.69
N ALA A 120 -3.90 0.45 11.60
CA ALA A 120 -5.07 -0.36 11.92
C ALA A 120 -5.39 -0.44 13.43
N GLU A 121 -4.43 -0.07 14.30
CA GLU A 121 -4.64 -0.01 15.77
C GLU A 121 -5.48 1.18 16.20
N LEU A 122 -5.51 2.24 15.37
CA LEU A 122 -6.33 3.42 15.63
C LEU A 122 -7.77 3.17 15.19
N ASN A 123 -8.71 3.58 16.05
CA ASN A 123 -10.13 3.55 15.71
C ASN A 123 -10.49 4.74 14.82
N SER A 124 -10.94 4.50 13.60
CA SER A 124 -11.34 5.56 12.65
C SER A 124 -12.49 6.42 13.18
N ASN A 125 -13.34 5.88 14.05
CA ASN A 125 -14.44 6.61 14.68
C ASN A 125 -13.97 7.64 15.71
N ASP A 126 -12.73 7.56 16.19
CA ASP A 126 -12.12 8.54 17.12
C ASP A 126 -11.44 9.70 16.39
N ILE A 127 -11.38 9.69 15.06
CA ILE A 127 -10.66 10.70 14.30
C ILE A 127 -11.57 11.88 13.99
N GLU A 128 -11.09 13.11 14.29
CA GLU A 128 -11.73 14.38 13.95
C GLU A 128 -11.37 14.82 12.53
N SER A 129 -10.07 14.74 12.19
CA SER A 129 -9.55 15.13 10.87
C SER A 129 -8.19 14.53 10.60
N MET A 130 -7.83 14.49 9.32
CA MET A 130 -6.45 14.23 8.88
C MET A 130 -5.98 15.40 8.02
N SER A 131 -4.82 15.99 8.37
CA SER A 131 -4.16 17.04 7.60
C SER A 131 -2.92 16.48 6.93
N ILE A 132 -2.80 16.64 5.60
CA ILE A 132 -1.69 16.11 4.81
C ILE A 132 -0.80 17.29 4.42
N LEU A 133 0.42 17.33 4.98
CA LEU A 133 1.44 18.33 4.68
C LEU A 133 2.30 17.81 3.53
N LYS A 134 2.29 18.53 2.39
CA LYS A 134 2.87 18.03 1.14
C LYS A 134 4.14 18.75 0.72
N ASP A 135 4.44 19.92 1.33
CA ASP A 135 5.60 20.74 1.00
C ASP A 135 6.51 20.97 2.21
N ALA A 136 7.71 21.48 1.95
CA ALA A 136 8.70 21.68 2.99
C ALA A 136 8.31 22.79 3.97
N ALA A 137 7.58 23.84 3.54
CA ALA A 137 7.20 24.94 4.45
C ALA A 137 6.26 24.43 5.55
N SER A 138 5.31 23.55 5.19
CA SER A 138 4.39 22.94 6.14
C SER A 138 5.02 21.81 6.95
N ALA A 139 5.96 21.05 6.35
CA ALA A 139 6.52 19.82 6.93
C ALA A 139 7.82 20.03 7.71
N ALA A 140 8.59 21.13 7.45
CA ALA A 140 9.91 21.37 8.05
C ALA A 140 9.91 21.33 9.59
N LEU A 141 8.81 21.72 10.21
CA LEU A 141 8.68 21.71 11.67
C LEU A 141 8.66 20.30 12.28
N TYR A 142 8.33 19.26 11.49
CA TYR A 142 8.39 17.85 11.93
C TYR A 142 9.75 17.19 11.67
N GLY A 143 10.69 17.93 11.05
CA GLY A 143 12.11 17.56 10.94
C GLY A 143 12.39 16.37 10.03
N ASN A 144 13.38 15.62 10.44
CA ASN A 144 14.05 14.58 9.68
C ASN A 144 13.16 13.43 9.15
N ARG A 145 11.99 13.24 9.70
CA ARG A 145 11.05 12.20 9.30
C ARG A 145 10.00 12.68 8.31
N ALA A 146 9.98 13.98 8.02
CA ALA A 146 8.96 14.64 7.22
C ALA A 146 9.32 14.81 5.72
N ALA A 147 10.49 14.33 5.28
CA ALA A 147 10.96 14.45 3.89
C ALA A 147 10.00 13.87 2.85
N ASN A 148 9.19 12.88 3.23
CA ASN A 148 8.19 12.24 2.38
C ASN A 148 6.76 12.77 2.60
N GLY A 149 6.64 13.91 3.30
CA GLY A 149 5.36 14.47 3.73
C GLY A 149 4.91 13.98 5.10
N VAL A 150 3.89 14.62 5.65
CA VAL A 150 3.36 14.32 6.98
C VAL A 150 1.86 14.15 6.91
N VAL A 151 1.34 13.12 7.57
CA VAL A 151 -0.10 12.91 7.81
C VAL A 151 -0.37 13.16 9.29
N ILE A 152 -0.97 14.31 9.60
CA ILE A 152 -1.39 14.65 10.96
C ILE A 152 -2.79 14.10 11.18
N ILE A 153 -2.94 13.23 12.14
CA ILE A 153 -4.19 12.63 12.58
C ILE A 153 -4.61 13.30 13.86
N THR A 154 -5.73 13.97 13.84
CA THR A 154 -6.32 14.63 15.02
C THR A 154 -7.47 13.83 15.54
N THR A 155 -7.47 13.55 16.83
CA THR A 155 -8.54 12.80 17.48
C THR A 155 -9.60 13.71 18.07
N LYS A 156 -10.82 13.19 18.23
CA LYS A 156 -11.96 13.90 18.82
C LYS A 156 -11.66 14.34 20.25
N SER A 157 -12.00 15.58 20.60
CA SER A 157 -11.70 16.19 21.88
C SER A 157 -12.92 16.66 22.69
N GLY A 158 -14.11 16.44 22.17
CA GLY A 158 -15.36 16.92 22.80
C GLY A 158 -15.60 18.43 22.73
N ARG A 159 -14.77 19.19 21.96
CA ARG A 159 -14.97 20.63 21.77
C ARG A 159 -16.31 20.90 21.08
N ASN A 160 -16.90 22.08 21.37
CA ASN A 160 -18.16 22.54 20.80
C ASN A 160 -19.38 21.64 21.10
N THR A 161 -19.30 20.77 22.06
CA THR A 161 -20.40 19.90 22.49
C THR A 161 -21.09 20.53 23.69
N HIS A 162 -21.92 21.54 23.47
CA HIS A 162 -22.58 22.33 24.54
C HIS A 162 -23.50 21.51 25.47
N LYS A 163 -23.90 20.31 25.05
CA LYS A 163 -24.62 19.34 25.86
C LYS A 163 -23.89 18.00 25.82
N PRO A 164 -23.91 17.20 26.88
CA PRO A 164 -23.42 15.84 26.83
C PRO A 164 -24.08 15.07 25.68
N SER A 165 -23.29 14.46 24.81
CA SER A 165 -23.75 13.69 23.66
C SER A 165 -23.15 12.29 23.73
N ILE A 166 -24.00 11.29 23.69
CA ILE A 166 -23.59 9.88 23.63
C ILE A 166 -23.94 9.38 22.22
N THR A 167 -22.98 8.77 21.54
CA THR A 167 -23.17 8.22 20.21
C THR A 167 -22.82 6.74 20.20
N LEU A 168 -23.77 5.92 19.74
CA LEU A 168 -23.57 4.49 19.47
C LEU A 168 -23.57 4.29 17.95
N GLN A 169 -22.48 3.70 17.44
CA GLN A 169 -22.35 3.30 16.04
C GLN A 169 -22.19 1.79 15.96
N MET A 170 -22.94 1.18 15.05
CA MET A 170 -22.93 -0.27 14.83
C MET A 170 -22.83 -0.50 13.31
N ASN A 171 -21.85 -1.29 12.89
CA ASN A 171 -21.63 -1.64 11.50
C ASN A 171 -21.56 -3.16 11.35
N GLN A 172 -22.26 -3.69 10.33
CA GLN A 172 -22.24 -5.11 9.95
C GLN A 172 -21.87 -5.21 8.46
N GLY A 173 -20.88 -6.01 8.13
CA GLY A 173 -20.40 -6.12 6.75
C GLY A 173 -20.09 -7.55 6.32
N MET A 174 -20.03 -7.71 5.00
CA MET A 174 -19.63 -8.96 4.33
C MET A 174 -18.45 -8.68 3.42
N TYR A 175 -17.48 -9.58 3.41
CA TYR A 175 -16.29 -9.54 2.58
C TYR A 175 -16.36 -10.59 1.49
N ASN A 176 -16.10 -10.19 0.25
CA ASN A 176 -15.86 -11.09 -0.86
C ASN A 176 -14.62 -10.62 -1.64
N ARG A 177 -14.05 -11.47 -2.48
CA ARG A 177 -12.97 -11.10 -3.38
C ARG A 177 -13.39 -9.91 -4.25
N GLY A 178 -12.58 -8.84 -4.30
CA GLY A 178 -12.88 -7.62 -5.07
C GLY A 178 -12.33 -7.66 -6.49
N ILE A 179 -11.18 -8.32 -6.70
CA ILE A 179 -10.58 -8.52 -8.03
C ILE A 179 -10.75 -9.99 -8.41
N PRO A 180 -11.38 -10.30 -9.55
CA PRO A 180 -11.58 -11.68 -9.99
C PRO A 180 -10.25 -12.37 -10.28
N GLU A 181 -10.24 -13.71 -10.35
CA GLU A 181 -9.06 -14.48 -10.75
C GLU A 181 -8.89 -14.44 -12.28
N TYR A 182 -7.69 -14.81 -12.77
CA TYR A 182 -7.39 -14.94 -14.19
C TYR A 182 -8.31 -15.99 -14.85
N ASP A 183 -8.55 -15.81 -16.15
CA ASP A 183 -9.34 -16.77 -16.94
C ASP A 183 -8.48 -18.01 -17.26
N ARG A 184 -8.57 -19.02 -16.41
CA ARG A 184 -7.86 -20.29 -16.56
C ARG A 184 -8.71 -21.29 -17.37
N LEU A 185 -8.03 -22.28 -17.96
CA LEU A 185 -8.70 -23.41 -18.63
C LEU A 185 -9.37 -24.31 -17.60
N ASP A 186 -10.50 -24.90 -17.99
CA ASP A 186 -11.07 -26.07 -17.31
C ASP A 186 -10.25 -27.34 -17.58
N ALA A 187 -10.60 -28.42 -16.89
CA ALA A 187 -9.87 -29.69 -16.99
C ALA A 187 -9.77 -30.23 -18.43
N ASP A 188 -10.86 -30.17 -19.17
CA ASP A 188 -10.91 -30.77 -20.52
C ASP A 188 -10.01 -29.99 -21.50
N ARG A 189 -10.11 -28.67 -21.50
CA ARG A 189 -9.29 -27.79 -22.33
C ARG A 189 -7.83 -27.80 -21.91
N TRP A 190 -7.59 -27.95 -20.60
CA TRP A 190 -6.23 -28.06 -20.07
C TRP A 190 -5.55 -29.33 -20.55
N MET A 191 -6.27 -30.46 -20.58
CA MET A 191 -5.79 -31.73 -21.12
C MET A 191 -5.42 -31.61 -22.60
N GLU A 192 -6.26 -30.97 -23.45
CA GLU A 192 -5.98 -30.74 -24.87
C GLU A 192 -4.72 -29.86 -25.06
N ALA A 193 -4.56 -28.78 -24.26
CA ALA A 193 -3.40 -27.90 -24.32
C ALA A 193 -2.11 -28.63 -23.87
N THR A 194 -2.19 -29.47 -22.85
CA THR A 194 -1.07 -30.28 -22.37
C THR A 194 -0.63 -31.32 -23.41
N TRP A 195 -1.60 -31.98 -24.06
CA TRP A 195 -1.32 -32.88 -25.19
C TRP A 195 -0.59 -32.15 -26.33
N MET A 196 -1.06 -30.94 -26.70
CA MET A 196 -0.43 -30.11 -27.73
C MET A 196 1.01 -29.76 -27.38
N ALA A 197 1.28 -29.38 -26.11
CA ALA A 197 2.61 -29.05 -25.63
C ALA A 197 3.56 -30.28 -25.69
N LYS A 198 3.07 -31.48 -25.33
CA LYS A 198 3.83 -32.72 -25.42
C LYS A 198 4.15 -33.07 -26.89
N LYS A 199 3.14 -33.00 -27.79
CA LYS A 199 3.35 -33.19 -29.22
C LYS A 199 4.43 -32.28 -29.76
N ASN A 200 4.35 -30.95 -29.51
CA ASN A 200 5.32 -29.97 -29.98
C ASN A 200 6.73 -30.25 -29.44
N ALA A 201 6.82 -30.64 -28.16
CA ALA A 201 8.09 -31.02 -27.53
C ALA A 201 8.75 -32.23 -28.21
N MET A 202 7.97 -33.22 -28.60
CA MET A 202 8.49 -34.39 -29.37
C MET A 202 8.95 -34.01 -30.77
N MET A 203 8.24 -33.10 -31.42
CA MET A 203 8.67 -32.56 -32.71
C MET A 203 9.98 -31.77 -32.61
N SER A 204 10.07 -30.87 -31.63
CA SER A 204 11.21 -29.93 -31.53
C SER A 204 12.46 -30.56 -30.95
N ASN A 205 12.32 -31.51 -30.04
CA ASN A 205 13.45 -32.10 -29.31
C ASN A 205 13.86 -33.48 -29.81
N ALA A 206 12.89 -34.33 -30.15
CA ALA A 206 13.15 -35.68 -30.65
C ALA A 206 13.13 -35.78 -32.20
N GLY A 207 12.81 -34.67 -32.89
CA GLY A 207 12.76 -34.63 -34.36
C GLY A 207 11.69 -35.52 -34.97
N MET A 208 10.65 -35.86 -34.23
CA MET A 208 9.54 -36.71 -34.68
C MET A 208 8.70 -36.01 -35.77
N SER A 209 8.13 -36.78 -36.69
CA SER A 209 7.10 -36.28 -37.59
C SER A 209 5.87 -35.82 -36.80
N ALA A 210 5.05 -34.94 -37.36
CA ALA A 210 3.82 -34.45 -36.67
C ALA A 210 2.87 -35.60 -36.34
N SER A 211 2.81 -36.65 -37.16
CA SER A 211 1.96 -37.83 -36.92
C SER A 211 2.52 -38.71 -35.80
N ASP A 212 3.84 -38.97 -35.81
CA ASP A 212 4.48 -39.80 -34.79
C ASP A 212 4.46 -39.11 -33.41
N ALA A 213 4.70 -37.79 -33.39
CA ALA A 213 4.62 -36.98 -32.20
C ALA A 213 3.18 -36.92 -31.62
N ALA A 214 2.16 -36.88 -32.46
CA ALA A 214 0.77 -36.96 -32.04
C ALA A 214 0.44 -38.32 -31.43
N ALA A 215 0.85 -39.42 -32.09
CA ALA A 215 0.67 -40.78 -31.55
C ALA A 215 1.40 -40.94 -30.21
N TYR A 216 2.62 -40.45 -30.11
CA TYR A 216 3.40 -40.46 -28.89
C TYR A 216 2.70 -39.66 -27.76
N ALA A 217 2.27 -38.42 -28.04
CA ALA A 217 1.57 -37.64 -27.04
C ALA A 217 0.30 -38.30 -26.53
N THR A 218 -0.50 -38.90 -27.44
CA THR A 218 -1.72 -39.64 -27.07
C THR A 218 -1.40 -40.81 -26.13
N GLY A 219 -0.33 -41.56 -26.38
CA GLY A 219 0.03 -42.74 -25.57
C GLY A 219 0.72 -42.40 -24.23
N HIS A 220 1.37 -41.25 -24.12
CA HIS A 220 2.33 -40.96 -23.01
C HIS A 220 2.05 -39.70 -22.19
N VAL A 221 1.18 -38.80 -22.65
CA VAL A 221 0.99 -37.50 -21.95
C VAL A 221 0.51 -37.68 -20.51
N VAL A 222 -0.35 -38.67 -20.25
CA VAL A 222 -0.82 -38.93 -18.89
C VAL A 222 0.30 -39.50 -18.02
N SER A 223 0.95 -40.59 -18.49
CA SER A 223 1.96 -41.29 -17.70
C SER A 223 3.24 -40.51 -17.47
N GLU A 224 3.68 -39.68 -18.43
CA GLU A 224 4.96 -38.95 -18.35
C GLU A 224 4.80 -37.51 -17.87
N SER A 225 3.67 -36.85 -18.16
CA SER A 225 3.55 -35.39 -17.93
C SER A 225 2.48 -35.02 -16.93
N ILE A 226 1.36 -35.82 -16.80
CA ILE A 226 0.23 -35.46 -15.93
C ILE A 226 0.24 -36.28 -14.64
N GLY A 227 0.53 -37.60 -14.75
CA GLY A 227 0.58 -38.51 -13.61
C GLY A 227 -0.79 -38.89 -13.01
N ARG A 228 -1.90 -38.46 -13.68
CA ARG A 228 -3.26 -38.65 -13.16
C ARG A 228 -4.29 -38.71 -14.29
N ASN A 229 -5.26 -39.62 -14.17
CA ASN A 229 -6.38 -39.73 -15.06
C ASN A 229 -7.69 -39.58 -14.26
N ILE A 230 -8.52 -38.61 -14.62
CA ILE A 230 -9.84 -38.35 -14.00
C ILE A 230 -11.00 -38.65 -14.94
N TYR A 231 -10.74 -39.39 -16.04
CA TYR A 231 -11.69 -39.70 -17.10
C TYR A 231 -12.05 -41.21 -17.14
N ASN A 232 -13.09 -41.51 -17.85
CA ASN A 232 -13.68 -42.85 -17.94
C ASN A 232 -13.04 -43.77 -19.01
N ALA A 233 -11.83 -43.44 -19.47
CA ALA A 233 -11.09 -44.25 -20.46
C ALA A 233 -9.64 -44.45 -20.01
N ALA A 234 -8.96 -45.46 -20.58
CA ALA A 234 -7.54 -45.69 -20.32
C ALA A 234 -6.68 -44.53 -20.81
N ASP A 235 -5.49 -44.35 -20.23
CA ASP A 235 -4.57 -43.22 -20.44
C ASP A 235 -4.24 -43.00 -21.93
N ASP A 236 -4.09 -44.07 -22.68
CA ASP A 236 -3.81 -44.08 -24.15
C ASP A 236 -5.06 -43.95 -25.03
N LYS A 237 -6.25 -43.80 -24.48
CA LYS A 237 -7.54 -43.69 -25.14
C LYS A 237 -8.28 -42.37 -24.86
N LEU A 238 -7.65 -41.42 -24.23
CA LEU A 238 -8.30 -40.16 -23.84
C LEU A 238 -8.50 -39.24 -25.03
N PHE A 239 -7.59 -39.27 -26.02
CA PHE A 239 -7.55 -38.33 -27.15
C PHE A 239 -7.73 -39.04 -28.49
N ASP A 240 -8.32 -38.32 -29.44
CA ASP A 240 -8.27 -38.70 -30.85
C ASP A 240 -6.89 -38.27 -31.46
N ASN A 241 -6.71 -38.65 -32.76
CA ASN A 241 -5.46 -38.34 -33.46
C ASN A 241 -5.18 -36.83 -33.68
N SER A 242 -6.16 -35.99 -33.44
CA SER A 242 -6.00 -34.53 -33.52
C SER A 242 -5.69 -33.90 -32.16
N GLY A 243 -5.71 -34.69 -31.08
CA GLY A 243 -5.48 -34.23 -29.70
C GLY A 243 -6.73 -33.68 -29.04
N LYS A 244 -7.91 -33.96 -29.64
CA LYS A 244 -9.17 -33.61 -28.98
C LYS A 244 -9.52 -34.69 -27.96
N LEU A 245 -9.87 -34.25 -26.75
CA LEU A 245 -10.32 -35.10 -25.67
C LEU A 245 -11.66 -35.74 -26.05
N ILE A 246 -11.71 -37.08 -26.09
CA ILE A 246 -12.92 -37.88 -26.41
C ILE A 246 -13.50 -38.63 -25.22
N ALA A 247 -12.74 -38.71 -24.12
CA ALA A 247 -13.19 -39.32 -22.88
C ALA A 247 -14.04 -38.33 -22.06
N THR A 248 -14.88 -38.85 -21.17
CA THR A 248 -15.73 -38.05 -20.28
C THR A 248 -15.19 -38.10 -18.87
N ARG A 249 -15.12 -36.94 -18.22
CA ARG A 249 -14.70 -36.81 -16.82
C ARG A 249 -15.67 -37.60 -15.92
N LEU A 250 -15.12 -38.33 -14.95
CA LEU A 250 -15.88 -39.04 -13.93
C LEU A 250 -16.65 -38.04 -13.05
N ALA A 251 -17.91 -38.32 -12.75
CA ALA A 251 -18.84 -37.39 -12.14
C ALA A 251 -18.43 -36.94 -10.70
N GLY A 252 -17.68 -37.77 -9.99
CA GLY A 252 -17.23 -37.47 -8.63
C GLY A 252 -16.13 -36.41 -8.53
N TYR A 253 -15.44 -36.04 -9.62
CA TYR A 253 -14.41 -34.98 -9.63
C TYR A 253 -15.02 -33.58 -9.74
N ASP A 254 -15.74 -33.16 -8.69
CA ASP A 254 -16.35 -31.82 -8.54
C ASP A 254 -15.55 -30.90 -7.62
N ASP A 255 -14.40 -31.35 -7.12
CA ASP A 255 -13.52 -30.69 -6.16
C ASP A 255 -12.19 -30.16 -6.78
N LEU A 256 -12.23 -29.79 -8.07
CA LEU A 256 -11.07 -29.30 -8.80
C LEU A 256 -10.82 -27.79 -8.64
N ASP A 257 -11.73 -27.07 -8.00
CA ASP A 257 -11.62 -25.63 -7.76
C ASP A 257 -10.95 -25.35 -6.39
N TRP A 258 -9.63 -25.26 -6.40
CA TRP A 258 -8.81 -24.99 -5.23
C TRP A 258 -9.04 -23.59 -4.64
N GLN A 259 -9.46 -22.63 -5.46
CA GLN A 259 -9.75 -21.28 -4.97
C GLN A 259 -10.97 -21.28 -4.04
N ASN A 260 -12.04 -21.93 -4.43
CA ASN A 260 -13.23 -22.08 -3.58
C ASN A 260 -12.91 -22.83 -2.28
N ALA A 261 -11.91 -23.72 -2.29
CA ALA A 261 -11.51 -24.47 -1.10
C ALA A 261 -10.93 -23.56 -0.01
N ILE A 262 -10.25 -22.48 -0.37
CA ILE A 262 -9.63 -21.54 0.59
C ILE A 262 -10.47 -20.30 0.85
N GLU A 263 -11.44 -19.97 0.01
CA GLU A 263 -12.28 -18.77 0.12
C GLU A 263 -13.59 -19.04 0.88
N ARG A 264 -14.15 -17.97 1.41
CA ARG A 264 -15.48 -17.92 2.05
C ARG A 264 -16.05 -16.51 1.93
N THR A 265 -17.32 -16.31 2.19
CA THR A 265 -17.84 -14.99 2.54
C THR A 265 -17.37 -14.62 3.94
N GLY A 266 -16.49 -13.65 4.02
CA GLY A 266 -16.04 -13.09 5.28
C GLY A 266 -17.07 -12.14 5.89
N HIS A 267 -16.86 -11.74 7.15
CA HIS A 267 -17.77 -10.81 7.81
C HIS A 267 -17.03 -9.79 8.68
N ARG A 268 -17.68 -8.64 8.90
CA ARG A 268 -17.23 -7.54 9.74
C ARG A 268 -18.32 -7.18 10.73
N GLN A 269 -17.93 -6.99 11.99
CA GLN A 269 -18.76 -6.46 13.05
C GLN A 269 -17.99 -5.35 13.75
N GLU A 270 -18.60 -4.18 13.85
CA GLU A 270 -17.99 -3.04 14.52
C GLU A 270 -19.02 -2.35 15.41
N TYR A 271 -18.63 -2.09 16.65
CA TYR A 271 -19.43 -1.39 17.65
C TYR A 271 -18.58 -0.30 18.26
N ASN A 272 -19.06 0.92 18.28
CA ASN A 272 -18.37 2.05 18.86
C ASN A 272 -19.33 2.87 19.72
N LEU A 273 -18.99 3.05 20.98
CA LEU A 273 -19.70 3.91 21.93
C LEU A 273 -18.79 5.07 22.29
N SER A 274 -19.27 6.30 22.09
CA SER A 274 -18.54 7.50 22.47
C SER A 274 -19.40 8.48 23.24
N ALA A 275 -18.77 9.20 24.15
CA ALA A 275 -19.37 10.27 24.92
C ALA A 275 -18.52 11.54 24.82
N ALA A 276 -19.16 12.67 24.57
CA ALA A 276 -18.50 13.96 24.41
C ALA A 276 -19.25 15.04 25.20
N THR A 277 -18.51 15.92 25.86
CA THR A 277 -19.09 17.07 26.56
C THR A 277 -18.10 18.22 26.64
N SER A 278 -18.58 19.45 26.61
CA SER A 278 -17.76 20.64 26.89
C SER A 278 -18.50 21.60 27.81
N GLY A 279 -17.77 22.21 28.73
CA GLY A 279 -18.19 23.33 29.56
C GLY A 279 -17.26 24.51 29.35
N GLU A 280 -17.48 25.60 30.12
CA GLU A 280 -16.64 26.80 30.04
C GLU A 280 -15.16 26.52 30.34
N LYS A 281 -14.89 25.52 31.16
CA LYS A 281 -13.54 25.23 31.69
C LYS A 281 -12.99 23.87 31.29
N TYR A 282 -13.76 23.02 30.61
CA TYR A 282 -13.34 21.67 30.30
C TYR A 282 -13.93 21.17 28.99
N ASN A 283 -13.21 20.27 28.36
CA ASN A 283 -13.69 19.42 27.28
C ASN A 283 -13.30 17.98 27.59
N VAL A 284 -14.23 17.06 27.38
CA VAL A 284 -14.00 15.63 27.59
C VAL A 284 -14.57 14.87 26.41
N TYR A 285 -13.79 13.93 25.90
CA TYR A 285 -14.20 12.90 24.97
C TYR A 285 -13.76 11.55 25.52
N SER A 286 -14.62 10.56 25.43
CA SER A 286 -14.27 9.17 25.73
C SER A 286 -14.93 8.22 24.73
N SER A 287 -14.25 7.13 24.42
CA SER A 287 -14.78 6.11 23.51
C SER A 287 -14.32 4.71 23.91
N ILE A 288 -15.15 3.74 23.54
CA ILE A 288 -14.84 2.30 23.57
C ILE A 288 -15.28 1.74 22.23
N GLY A 289 -14.40 0.98 21.57
CA GLY A 289 -14.63 0.38 20.26
C GLY A 289 -14.29 -1.10 20.25
N TYR A 290 -15.09 -1.88 19.56
CA TYR A 290 -14.85 -3.28 19.24
C TYR A 290 -15.01 -3.52 17.75
N LEU A 291 -14.03 -4.17 17.13
CA LEU A 291 -14.04 -4.56 15.74
C LEU A 291 -13.65 -6.04 15.63
N ASN A 292 -14.43 -6.81 14.87
CA ASN A 292 -14.09 -8.17 14.49
C ASN A 292 -14.30 -8.34 12.98
N GLU A 293 -13.23 -8.70 12.28
CA GLU A 293 -13.21 -8.96 10.86
C GLU A 293 -12.72 -10.38 10.60
N LYS A 294 -13.50 -11.15 9.85
CA LYS A 294 -13.05 -12.42 9.26
C LYS A 294 -12.93 -12.23 7.76
N GLY A 295 -11.73 -12.39 7.23
CA GLY A 295 -11.45 -12.20 5.80
C GLY A 295 -12.18 -13.20 4.91
N TYR A 296 -12.21 -12.92 3.60
CA TYR A 296 -12.80 -13.83 2.62
C TYR A 296 -11.90 -15.06 2.37
N VAL A 297 -10.64 -15.05 2.77
CA VAL A 297 -9.76 -16.22 2.82
C VAL A 297 -9.87 -16.85 4.21
N LYS A 298 -10.01 -18.19 4.26
CA LYS A 298 -10.03 -18.95 5.52
C LYS A 298 -8.76 -18.69 6.32
N ALA A 299 -8.82 -18.91 7.64
CA ALA A 299 -7.72 -18.68 8.57
C ALA A 299 -7.15 -17.24 8.60
N THR A 300 -7.88 -16.24 8.07
CA THR A 300 -7.51 -14.83 8.20
C THR A 300 -8.56 -14.05 8.96
N GLY A 301 -8.11 -13.15 9.83
CA GLY A 301 -9.00 -12.33 10.65
C GLY A 301 -8.27 -11.23 11.40
N TYR A 302 -9.04 -10.27 11.90
CA TYR A 302 -8.55 -9.17 12.72
C TYR A 302 -9.58 -8.80 13.77
N GLU A 303 -9.14 -8.73 15.02
CA GLU A 303 -9.96 -8.33 16.16
C GLU A 303 -9.26 -7.17 16.86
N ARG A 304 -10.02 -6.12 17.18
CA ARG A 304 -9.54 -4.97 17.93
C ARG A 304 -10.52 -4.58 19.00
N PHE A 305 -10.01 -4.42 20.21
CA PHE A 305 -10.66 -3.71 21.29
C PHE A 305 -9.86 -2.44 21.56
N SER A 306 -10.52 -1.28 21.59
CA SER A 306 -9.86 0.01 21.76
C SER A 306 -10.61 0.91 22.74
N GLY A 307 -9.88 1.75 23.44
CA GLY A 307 -10.42 2.78 24.33
C GLY A 307 -9.61 4.06 24.26
N ARG A 308 -10.29 5.19 24.41
CA ARG A 308 -9.68 6.53 24.41
C ARG A 308 -10.36 7.44 25.42
N ILE A 309 -9.55 8.26 26.09
CA ILE A 309 -10.01 9.39 26.92
C ILE A 309 -9.17 10.60 26.51
N ASN A 310 -9.84 11.69 26.19
CA ASN A 310 -9.24 12.95 25.78
C ASN A 310 -9.84 14.07 26.62
N THR A 311 -9.03 14.71 27.45
CA THR A 311 -9.49 15.71 28.43
C THR A 311 -8.67 16.98 28.30
N THR A 312 -9.32 18.11 28.31
CA THR A 312 -8.66 19.43 28.42
C THR A 312 -9.35 20.21 29.54
N TYR A 313 -8.55 20.85 30.40
CA TYR A 313 -9.02 21.67 31.50
C TYR A 313 -8.37 23.06 31.46
N THR A 314 -9.18 24.11 31.47
CA THR A 314 -8.77 25.50 31.41
C THR A 314 -9.43 26.26 32.58
N PRO A 315 -8.88 26.14 33.81
CA PRO A 315 -9.50 26.73 35.01
C PRO A 315 -9.56 28.26 35.00
N ASN A 316 -8.62 28.87 34.29
CA ASN A 316 -8.48 30.31 34.20
C ASN A 316 -7.74 30.72 32.90
N LYS A 317 -7.55 32.03 32.68
CA LYS A 317 -6.96 32.57 31.43
C LYS A 317 -5.47 32.29 31.28
N TRP A 318 -4.74 31.99 32.34
CA TRP A 318 -3.30 31.78 32.30
C TRP A 318 -2.86 30.32 32.29
N PHE A 319 -3.74 29.38 32.57
CA PHE A 319 -3.41 27.95 32.59
C PHE A 319 -4.38 27.10 31.77
N LYS A 320 -3.81 26.23 30.97
CA LYS A 320 -4.53 25.17 30.24
C LYS A 320 -3.71 23.88 30.32
N GLY A 321 -4.34 22.79 30.69
CA GLY A 321 -3.71 21.47 30.72
C GLY A 321 -4.62 20.41 30.10
N GLY A 322 -4.04 19.28 29.73
CA GLY A 322 -4.81 18.16 29.19
C GLY A 322 -4.06 16.84 29.24
N VAL A 323 -4.85 15.78 29.16
CA VAL A 323 -4.37 14.39 29.13
C VAL A 323 -5.14 13.63 28.05
N ASN A 324 -4.40 12.92 27.22
CA ASN A 324 -4.93 11.99 26.22
C ASN A 324 -4.41 10.59 26.55
N LEU A 325 -5.30 9.65 26.80
CA LEU A 325 -4.95 8.26 27.03
C LEU A 325 -5.58 7.41 25.93
N THR A 326 -4.82 6.47 25.40
CA THR A 326 -5.30 5.51 24.41
C THR A 326 -4.79 4.12 24.75
N GLY A 327 -5.65 3.14 24.59
CA GLY A 327 -5.30 1.74 24.72
C GLY A 327 -5.92 0.92 23.61
N SER A 328 -5.19 -0.06 23.09
CA SER A 328 -5.74 -1.04 22.17
C SER A 328 -5.15 -2.43 22.41
N TRP A 329 -6.01 -3.42 22.30
CA TRP A 329 -5.65 -4.82 22.15
C TRP A 329 -6.07 -5.27 20.78
N THR A 330 -5.15 -5.93 20.05
CA THR A 330 -5.44 -6.47 18.73
C THR A 330 -4.98 -7.90 18.62
N LYS A 331 -5.77 -8.70 17.90
CA LYS A 331 -5.41 -10.06 17.50
C LYS A 331 -5.57 -10.16 15.98
N ARG A 332 -4.53 -10.62 15.31
CA ARG A 332 -4.53 -10.88 13.88
C ARG A 332 -4.21 -12.34 13.61
N ASP A 333 -5.10 -13.01 12.91
CA ASP A 333 -4.84 -14.31 12.29
C ASP A 333 -4.49 -14.02 10.83
N TYR A 334 -3.32 -14.46 10.36
CA TYR A 334 -2.81 -14.10 9.04
C TYR A 334 -1.99 -15.23 8.43
N ASN A 335 -1.66 -15.12 7.14
CA ASN A 335 -0.75 -16.05 6.49
C ASN A 335 0.55 -15.32 6.12
N SER A 336 1.66 -15.63 6.82
CA SER A 336 2.97 -15.01 6.55
C SER A 336 3.55 -15.41 5.19
N ASN A 337 3.01 -16.44 4.55
CA ASN A 337 3.45 -16.94 3.26
C ASN A 337 2.54 -16.44 2.12
N ALA A 338 1.75 -15.37 2.36
CA ALA A 338 0.78 -14.84 1.40
C ALA A 338 1.40 -13.97 0.29
N SER A 339 2.64 -14.21 -0.09
CA SER A 339 3.33 -13.55 -1.21
C SER A 339 4.44 -14.42 -1.78
N GLY A 340 4.80 -14.19 -3.05
CA GLY A 340 5.88 -14.89 -3.74
C GLY A 340 5.52 -16.29 -4.27
N ASN A 341 6.38 -16.80 -5.12
CA ASN A 341 6.25 -18.12 -5.75
C ASN A 341 6.71 -19.21 -4.77
N TYR A 342 5.86 -19.54 -3.82
CA TYR A 342 6.21 -20.40 -2.72
C TYR A 342 5.09 -21.40 -2.41
N TYR A 343 5.43 -22.68 -2.21
CA TYR A 343 4.43 -23.75 -2.03
C TYR A 343 3.52 -23.59 -0.81
N ALA A 344 3.95 -22.84 0.20
CA ALA A 344 3.11 -22.51 1.34
C ALA A 344 2.23 -21.26 1.09
N ASN A 345 2.35 -20.60 -0.07
CA ASN A 345 1.51 -19.48 -0.44
C ASN A 345 0.18 -19.98 -1.00
N PRO A 346 -0.97 -19.76 -0.32
CA PRO A 346 -2.27 -20.27 -0.78
C PRO A 346 -2.68 -19.63 -2.12
N PHE A 347 -2.31 -18.37 -2.39
CA PHE A 347 -2.66 -17.69 -3.63
C PHE A 347 -1.87 -18.23 -4.82
N TYR A 348 -0.58 -18.52 -4.62
CA TYR A 348 0.25 -19.20 -5.61
C TYR A 348 -0.33 -20.55 -5.96
N ILE A 349 -0.55 -21.41 -4.97
CA ILE A 349 -1.04 -22.77 -5.18
C ILE A 349 -2.41 -22.80 -5.86
N THR A 350 -3.37 -22.02 -5.37
CA THR A 350 -4.72 -22.02 -5.95
C THR A 350 -4.78 -21.41 -7.35
N ARG A 351 -3.84 -20.51 -7.71
CA ARG A 351 -3.72 -19.93 -9.04
C ARG A 351 -3.15 -20.90 -10.05
N TYR A 352 -2.09 -21.62 -9.67
CA TYR A 352 -1.34 -22.47 -10.61
C TYR A 352 -1.67 -23.94 -10.53
N MET A 353 -2.54 -24.36 -9.62
CA MET A 353 -2.99 -25.74 -9.60
C MET A 353 -3.69 -26.12 -10.89
N ALA A 354 -3.19 -27.17 -11.57
CA ALA A 354 -3.86 -27.69 -12.76
C ALA A 354 -5.23 -28.27 -12.40
N PRO A 355 -6.25 -28.05 -13.26
CA PRO A 355 -7.63 -28.40 -12.95
C PRO A 355 -7.93 -29.90 -13.07
N VAL A 356 -6.93 -30.75 -13.02
CA VAL A 356 -7.02 -32.23 -12.99
C VAL A 356 -6.60 -32.81 -11.64
N TYR A 357 -6.06 -31.96 -10.72
CA TYR A 357 -5.72 -32.40 -9.37
C TYR A 357 -6.87 -32.08 -8.41
N PRO A 358 -7.54 -33.08 -7.85
CA PRO A 358 -8.64 -32.90 -6.91
C PRO A 358 -8.14 -32.48 -5.54
N LEU A 359 -9.02 -31.87 -4.75
CA LEU A 359 -8.76 -31.50 -3.37
C LEU A 359 -8.70 -32.73 -2.45
N PHE A 360 -9.50 -33.75 -2.76
CA PHE A 360 -9.65 -34.98 -1.97
C PHE A 360 -9.24 -36.21 -2.77
N MET A 361 -8.93 -37.29 -2.06
CA MET A 361 -8.65 -38.57 -2.69
C MET A 361 -9.91 -39.21 -3.25
N HIS A 362 -9.76 -39.84 -4.42
CA HIS A 362 -10.85 -40.53 -5.11
C HIS A 362 -10.52 -42.02 -5.34
N ASN A 363 -11.55 -42.85 -5.37
CA ASN A 363 -11.51 -44.24 -5.86
C ASN A 363 -11.44 -44.25 -7.39
N ALA A 364 -11.16 -45.37 -7.97
CA ALA A 364 -11.07 -45.54 -9.43
C ALA A 364 -12.37 -45.23 -10.19
N ASP A 365 -13.52 -45.30 -9.53
CA ASP A 365 -14.82 -44.95 -10.07
C ASP A 365 -15.18 -43.45 -9.95
N GLY A 366 -14.28 -42.66 -9.37
CA GLY A 366 -14.46 -41.23 -9.12
C GLY A 366 -15.16 -40.88 -7.80
N THR A 367 -15.57 -41.87 -6.98
CA THR A 367 -16.13 -41.61 -5.66
C THR A 367 -15.04 -41.17 -4.67
N TYR A 368 -15.41 -40.38 -3.66
CA TYR A 368 -14.46 -39.93 -2.61
C TYR A 368 -13.99 -41.10 -1.75
N GLN A 369 -12.71 -41.10 -1.41
CA GLN A 369 -12.21 -41.91 -0.31
C GLN A 369 -12.57 -41.25 1.02
N LEU A 370 -13.04 -42.06 1.97
CA LEU A 370 -13.47 -41.60 3.28
C LEU A 370 -12.59 -42.21 4.38
N ASP A 371 -12.35 -41.42 5.44
CA ASP A 371 -11.72 -41.90 6.66
C ASP A 371 -12.70 -42.78 7.51
N ALA A 372 -12.24 -43.25 8.67
CA ALA A 372 -13.05 -44.09 9.57
C ALA A 372 -14.29 -43.37 10.13
N ASP A 373 -14.26 -42.02 10.16
CA ASP A 373 -15.35 -41.18 10.63
C ASP A 373 -16.28 -40.71 9.51
N GLY A 374 -16.01 -41.10 8.26
CA GLY A 374 -16.79 -40.76 7.08
C GLY A 374 -16.47 -39.43 6.46
N ASN A 375 -15.35 -38.78 6.84
CA ASN A 375 -14.89 -37.55 6.23
C ASN A 375 -14.08 -37.81 4.96
N LYS A 376 -14.09 -36.87 4.02
CA LYS A 376 -13.27 -36.94 2.81
C LYS A 376 -11.79 -36.79 3.17
N ILE A 377 -10.95 -37.66 2.62
CA ILE A 377 -9.50 -37.65 2.84
C ILE A 377 -8.88 -36.63 1.86
N TYR A 378 -8.10 -35.68 2.37
CA TYR A 378 -7.37 -34.71 1.53
C TYR A 378 -6.32 -35.43 0.67
N ASP A 379 -6.21 -35.05 -0.61
CA ASP A 379 -5.19 -35.58 -1.50
C ASP A 379 -3.82 -34.92 -1.22
N THR A 380 -2.91 -35.73 -0.69
CA THR A 380 -1.52 -35.34 -0.41
C THR A 380 -0.52 -36.10 -1.30
N THR A 381 -1.00 -36.72 -2.38
CA THR A 381 -0.18 -37.56 -3.27
C THR A 381 0.31 -36.83 -4.52
N SER A 382 -0.01 -35.56 -4.69
CA SER A 382 0.43 -34.75 -5.84
C SER A 382 1.94 -34.49 -5.76
N SER A 383 2.70 -35.10 -6.64
CA SER A 383 4.16 -34.91 -6.73
C SER A 383 4.55 -33.47 -7.12
N TYR A 384 3.70 -32.78 -7.88
CA TYR A 384 3.90 -31.40 -8.25
C TYR A 384 4.04 -30.45 -7.05
N LEU A 385 3.27 -30.69 -6.00
CA LEU A 385 3.27 -29.88 -4.79
C LEU A 385 4.12 -30.50 -3.66
N SER A 386 5.08 -31.31 -3.97
CA SER A 386 5.84 -32.04 -2.94
C SER A 386 4.92 -32.73 -1.93
N ASN A 387 3.83 -33.32 -2.41
CA ASN A 387 2.79 -33.97 -1.64
C ASN A 387 2.07 -33.07 -0.63
N ARG A 388 1.91 -31.78 -0.96
CA ARG A 388 1.22 -30.77 -0.14
C ARG A 388 -0.22 -30.57 -0.57
N ASN A 389 -1.05 -30.16 0.40
CA ASN A 389 -2.42 -29.71 0.18
C ASN A 389 -2.66 -28.44 0.98
N ILE A 390 -2.65 -27.29 0.32
CA ILE A 390 -2.73 -26.00 1.01
C ILE A 390 -4.04 -25.79 1.78
N ALA A 391 -5.15 -26.36 1.29
CA ALA A 391 -6.42 -26.25 1.99
C ALA A 391 -6.40 -27.05 3.30
N TYR A 392 -5.76 -28.22 3.31
CA TYR A 392 -5.52 -29.02 4.50
C TYR A 392 -4.56 -28.30 5.47
N GLU A 393 -3.43 -27.79 4.97
CA GLU A 393 -2.46 -27.04 5.78
C GLU A 393 -3.10 -25.85 6.48
N MET A 394 -3.96 -25.09 5.78
CA MET A 394 -4.65 -23.91 6.33
C MET A 394 -5.64 -24.23 7.46
N LEU A 395 -6.09 -25.49 7.61
CA LEU A 395 -6.94 -25.89 8.74
C LEU A 395 -6.13 -26.06 10.03
N TYR A 396 -4.89 -26.55 9.92
CA TYR A 396 -4.06 -26.97 11.05
C TYR A 396 -2.95 -25.97 11.38
N ASN A 397 -2.35 -25.31 10.38
CA ASN A 397 -1.34 -24.28 10.60
C ASN A 397 -1.98 -23.04 11.21
N LYS A 398 -1.28 -22.42 12.18
CA LYS A 398 -1.74 -21.20 12.84
C LYS A 398 -0.66 -20.15 12.82
N GLN A 399 -1.06 -18.94 12.43
CA GLN A 399 -0.21 -17.76 12.51
C GLN A 399 -1.00 -16.65 13.16
N GLU A 400 -0.54 -16.24 14.32
CA GLU A 400 -1.25 -15.32 15.20
C GLU A 400 -0.30 -14.21 15.65
N SER A 401 -0.79 -12.98 15.65
CA SER A 401 -0.14 -11.83 16.26
C SER A 401 -1.08 -11.19 17.25
N VAL A 402 -0.69 -11.16 18.51
CA VAL A 402 -1.44 -10.45 19.58
C VAL A 402 -0.63 -9.23 19.99
N ARG A 403 -1.20 -8.04 19.89
CA ARG A 403 -0.53 -6.79 20.23
C ARG A 403 -1.35 -5.97 21.22
N ASN A 404 -0.65 -5.43 22.22
CA ASN A 404 -1.17 -4.49 23.20
C ASN A 404 -0.46 -3.16 23.02
N VAL A 405 -1.22 -2.07 22.99
CA VAL A 405 -0.70 -0.70 22.91
C VAL A 405 -1.30 0.12 24.05
N LEU A 406 -0.45 0.84 24.75
CA LEU A 406 -0.84 1.83 25.74
C LEU A 406 -0.08 3.13 25.46
N GLY A 407 -0.81 4.18 25.11
CA GLY A 407 -0.29 5.50 24.86
C GLY A 407 -0.85 6.52 25.86
N GLY A 408 0.01 7.40 26.31
CA GLY A 408 -0.37 8.50 27.19
C GLY A 408 0.35 9.79 26.83
N GLN A 409 -0.41 10.87 26.68
CA GLN A 409 0.11 12.19 26.39
C GLN A 409 -0.45 13.17 27.43
N ALA A 410 0.40 14.00 27.98
CA ALA A 410 0.02 15.09 28.86
C ALA A 410 0.65 16.42 28.40
N PHE A 411 -0.07 17.51 28.55
CA PHE A 411 0.47 18.82 28.27
C PHE A 411 -0.01 19.88 29.30
N ALA A 412 0.82 20.88 29.48
CA ALA A 412 0.49 22.07 30.25
C ALA A 412 0.93 23.32 29.49
N THR A 413 0.04 24.28 29.34
CA THR A 413 0.31 25.59 28.74
C THR A 413 0.10 26.68 29.77
N ILE A 414 1.10 27.54 29.95
CA ILE A 414 1.05 28.74 30.79
C ILE A 414 1.05 29.95 29.86
N SER A 415 -0.05 30.70 29.86
CA SER A 415 -0.15 31.96 29.15
C SER A 415 0.42 33.10 30.03
N LEU A 416 1.38 33.82 29.50
CA LEU A 416 2.08 34.92 30.13
C LEU A 416 1.60 36.26 29.56
N PRO A 417 1.89 37.39 30.19
CA PRO A 417 1.59 38.71 29.67
C PRO A 417 2.18 38.95 28.27
N TYR A 418 1.61 39.90 27.52
CA TYR A 418 2.07 40.33 26.22
C TYR A 418 2.03 39.27 25.10
N GLY A 419 1.14 38.29 25.21
CA GLY A 419 0.95 37.26 24.17
C GLY A 419 1.95 36.11 24.18
N LEU A 420 2.77 36.02 25.25
CA LEU A 420 3.67 34.86 25.45
C LEU A 420 2.93 33.65 26.01
N SER A 421 3.34 32.47 25.61
CA SER A 421 2.89 31.20 26.21
C SER A 421 3.99 30.15 26.20
N LEU A 422 4.10 29.40 27.29
CA LEU A 422 4.98 28.25 27.42
C LEU A 422 4.14 26.98 27.48
N THR A 423 4.38 26.06 26.57
CA THR A 423 3.75 24.74 26.56
C THR A 423 4.82 23.67 26.76
N VAL A 424 4.59 22.79 27.73
CA VAL A 424 5.37 21.56 27.93
C VAL A 424 4.44 20.39 27.63
N LYS A 425 4.92 19.45 26.79
CA LYS A 425 4.16 18.29 26.37
C LYS A 425 5.02 17.04 26.44
N GLY A 426 4.54 16.02 27.11
CA GLY A 426 5.15 14.70 27.20
C GLY A 426 4.27 13.64 26.58
N ASP A 427 4.86 12.71 25.87
CA ASP A 427 4.20 11.52 25.30
C ASP A 427 4.99 10.27 25.66
N LEU A 428 4.27 9.23 26.02
CA LEU A 428 4.79 7.89 26.25
C LEU A 428 3.91 6.89 25.52
N ASN A 429 4.50 6.13 24.61
CA ASN A 429 3.84 5.01 23.94
C ASN A 429 4.61 3.72 24.23
N ASN A 430 3.89 2.71 24.71
CA ASN A 430 4.43 1.38 24.97
C ASN A 430 3.59 0.34 24.24
N SER A 431 4.21 -0.53 23.45
CA SER A 431 3.51 -1.61 22.80
C SER A 431 4.27 -2.92 22.91
N THR A 432 3.53 -4.00 23.12
CA THR A 432 4.05 -5.37 23.12
C THR A 432 3.35 -6.17 22.03
N SER A 433 4.10 -6.97 21.30
CA SER A 433 3.59 -7.88 20.28
C SER A 433 4.11 -9.29 20.53
N ASN A 434 3.20 -10.24 20.67
CA ASN A 434 3.51 -11.66 20.79
C ASN A 434 2.98 -12.38 19.55
N ASN A 435 3.86 -13.04 18.82
CA ASN A 435 3.56 -13.67 17.56
C ASN A 435 3.90 -15.15 17.63
N LYS A 436 3.04 -15.99 17.07
CA LYS A 436 3.24 -17.43 16.96
C LYS A 436 3.04 -17.86 15.52
N LYS A 437 3.94 -18.71 15.01
CA LYS A 437 3.80 -19.45 13.76
C LYS A 437 3.92 -20.92 14.08
N TYR A 438 2.86 -21.66 13.86
CA TYR A 438 2.81 -23.11 14.02
C TYR A 438 2.60 -23.77 12.67
N ASP A 439 3.49 -24.65 12.29
CA ASP A 439 3.41 -25.53 11.16
C ASP A 439 3.17 -26.96 11.69
N ASN A 440 2.11 -27.61 11.23
CA ASN A 440 1.64 -28.89 11.74
C ASN A 440 2.61 -30.06 11.42
N PRO A 441 2.57 -31.17 12.18
CA PRO A 441 3.47 -32.30 11.99
C PRO A 441 3.11 -33.23 10.84
N GLU A 442 1.92 -33.10 10.23
CA GLU A 442 1.41 -34.08 9.28
C GLU A 442 1.74 -33.75 7.84
N ILE A 443 1.72 -32.45 7.48
CA ILE A 443 1.87 -32.01 6.10
C ILE A 443 2.59 -30.66 6.02
N GLY A 444 3.26 -30.41 4.92
CA GLY A 444 3.92 -29.12 4.65
C GLY A 444 5.24 -28.96 5.38
N ASP A 445 5.58 -27.71 5.68
CA ASP A 445 6.89 -27.32 6.24
C ASP A 445 7.20 -27.87 7.64
N GLY A 446 6.18 -28.27 8.38
CA GLY A 446 6.33 -28.85 9.71
C GLY A 446 6.50 -30.38 9.71
N ALA A 447 6.07 -31.06 8.65
CA ALA A 447 5.99 -32.53 8.62
C ALA A 447 7.37 -33.22 8.85
N THR A 448 8.41 -32.76 8.18
CA THR A 448 9.76 -33.32 8.31
C THR A 448 10.39 -33.13 9.69
N ASN A 449 9.81 -32.23 10.49
CA ASN A 449 10.33 -31.88 11.82
C ASN A 449 9.40 -32.32 12.95
N GLY A 450 8.35 -33.11 12.68
CA GLY A 450 7.37 -33.51 13.66
C GLY A 450 6.60 -32.33 14.28
N GLY A 451 6.31 -31.32 13.46
CA GLY A 451 5.74 -30.06 13.87
C GLY A 451 6.79 -29.01 14.25
N ARG A 452 6.48 -27.75 13.96
CA ARG A 452 7.36 -26.62 14.23
C ARG A 452 6.59 -25.47 14.86
N LEU A 453 7.10 -24.90 15.95
CA LEU A 453 6.58 -23.70 16.58
C LEU A 453 7.66 -22.63 16.62
N THR A 454 7.37 -21.50 15.97
CA THR A 454 8.17 -20.28 16.09
C THR A 454 7.41 -19.27 16.93
N SER A 455 8.07 -18.73 17.95
CA SER A 455 7.52 -17.66 18.80
C SER A 455 8.46 -16.47 18.77
N TYR A 456 7.92 -15.27 18.55
CA TYR A 456 8.69 -14.05 18.62
C TYR A 456 7.91 -12.93 19.26
N ALA A 457 8.59 -12.16 20.09
CA ALA A 457 8.03 -11.07 20.84
C ALA A 457 8.79 -9.77 20.57
N TYR A 458 8.04 -8.69 20.44
CA TYR A 458 8.57 -7.33 20.36
C TYR A 458 8.02 -6.52 21.50
N GLN A 459 8.87 -5.69 22.09
CA GLN A 459 8.48 -4.61 22.98
C GLN A 459 9.03 -3.31 22.40
N TYR A 460 8.15 -2.34 22.19
CA TYR A 460 8.51 -1.00 21.73
C TYR A 460 8.16 0.00 22.81
N LYS A 461 9.04 0.97 22.99
CA LYS A 461 8.81 2.10 23.87
C LYS A 461 9.25 3.38 23.16
N THR A 462 8.37 4.35 23.08
CA THR A 462 8.64 5.67 22.52
C THR A 462 8.36 6.73 23.56
N VAL A 463 9.29 7.63 23.75
CA VAL A 463 9.14 8.80 24.63
C VAL A 463 9.43 10.06 23.81
N THR A 464 8.51 11.04 23.88
CA THR A 464 8.72 12.36 23.28
C THR A 464 8.46 13.43 24.30
N LEU A 465 9.39 14.39 24.41
CA LEU A 465 9.25 15.58 25.23
C LEU A 465 9.39 16.81 24.35
N GLN A 466 8.48 17.78 24.52
CA GLN A 466 8.47 19.03 23.73
C GLN A 466 8.31 20.21 24.68
N GLU A 467 9.18 21.22 24.58
CA GLU A 467 9.07 22.50 25.25
C GLU A 467 8.93 23.60 24.18
N ILE A 468 7.82 24.33 24.23
CA ILE A 468 7.42 25.27 23.20
C ILE A 468 7.16 26.63 23.82
N LEU A 469 7.96 27.63 23.47
CA LEU A 469 7.74 29.04 23.82
C LEU A 469 7.18 29.74 22.57
N SER A 470 5.95 30.24 22.68
CA SER A 470 5.26 30.94 21.60
C SER A 470 4.94 32.38 21.99
N TRP A 471 4.99 33.27 21.01
CA TRP A 471 4.60 34.66 21.14
C TRP A 471 3.69 35.09 20.00
N ASN A 472 2.48 35.57 20.34
CA ASN A 472 1.47 36.05 19.41
C ASN A 472 1.09 37.46 19.78
N TYR A 473 1.29 38.39 18.87
CA TYR A 473 1.01 39.79 19.12
C TYR A 473 0.46 40.52 17.88
N GLN A 474 -0.53 41.37 18.11
CA GLN A 474 -1.14 42.19 17.07
C GLN A 474 -0.79 43.68 17.31
N PHE A 475 -0.16 44.31 16.31
CA PHE A 475 0.14 45.75 16.31
C PHE A 475 -0.85 46.51 15.42
N ASN A 476 -1.32 47.66 15.87
CA ASN A 476 -2.17 48.55 15.09
C ASN A 476 -3.35 47.88 14.38
N GLN A 477 -3.84 46.77 14.90
CA GLN A 477 -4.94 45.97 14.37
C GLN A 477 -4.70 45.30 13.01
N VAL A 478 -3.63 45.62 12.28
CA VAL A 478 -3.33 45.10 10.92
C VAL A 478 -2.04 44.27 10.85
N HIS A 479 -1.13 44.41 11.79
CA HIS A 479 0.13 43.66 11.82
C HIS A 479 0.01 42.50 12.84
N ASN A 480 -0.01 41.29 12.40
CA ASN A 480 -0.01 40.12 13.27
C ASN A 480 1.35 39.39 13.16
N VAL A 481 2.00 39.19 14.29
CA VAL A 481 3.26 38.46 14.40
C VAL A 481 3.06 37.23 15.30
N GLU A 482 3.46 36.06 14.81
CA GLU A 482 3.58 34.85 15.60
C GLU A 482 5.03 34.39 15.55
N ALA A 483 5.67 34.22 16.70
CA ALA A 483 7.00 33.66 16.82
C ALA A 483 6.99 32.44 17.76
N MET A 484 7.81 31.47 17.48
CA MET A 484 7.91 30.26 18.26
C MET A 484 9.35 29.76 18.27
N VAL A 485 9.81 29.31 19.44
CA VAL A 485 11.01 28.49 19.58
C VAL A 485 10.64 27.24 20.37
N ALA A 486 11.19 26.12 19.98
CA ALA A 486 10.91 24.86 20.67
C ALA A 486 12.14 23.95 20.71
N HIS A 487 12.17 23.11 21.72
CA HIS A 487 13.06 21.96 21.85
C HIS A 487 12.22 20.70 21.86
N GLU A 488 12.72 19.64 21.21
CA GLU A 488 12.09 18.33 21.15
C GLU A 488 13.15 17.24 21.36
N ASN A 489 12.85 16.33 22.26
CA ASN A 489 13.61 15.12 22.48
C ASN A 489 12.74 13.90 22.17
N TYR A 490 13.24 13.01 21.30
CA TYR A 490 12.59 11.76 20.90
C TYR A 490 13.51 10.59 21.18
N SER A 491 12.98 9.55 21.84
CA SER A 491 13.67 8.29 22.10
C SER A 491 12.75 7.12 21.74
N TRP A 492 13.27 6.19 20.95
CA TRP A 492 12.63 4.94 20.58
C TRP A 492 13.52 3.78 20.98
N GLU A 493 12.93 2.76 21.59
CA GLU A 493 13.57 1.54 22.02
C GLU A 493 12.79 0.33 21.50
N ARG A 494 13.48 -0.70 21.02
CA ARG A 494 12.93 -1.99 20.64
C ARG A 494 13.67 -3.11 21.34
N LYS A 495 12.94 -4.01 22.00
CA LYS A 495 13.44 -5.31 22.43
C LYS A 495 12.79 -6.39 21.59
N TYR A 496 13.60 -7.29 21.10
CA TYR A 496 13.16 -8.41 20.28
C TYR A 496 13.68 -9.72 20.85
N THR A 497 12.83 -10.74 20.92
CA THR A 497 13.20 -12.11 21.24
C THR A 497 12.50 -13.07 20.29
N SER A 498 13.19 -14.12 19.87
CA SER A 498 12.67 -15.14 18.96
C SER A 498 13.23 -16.50 19.31
N GLY A 499 12.41 -17.54 19.18
CA GLY A 499 12.83 -18.92 19.30
C GLY A 499 12.00 -19.84 18.42
N MET A 500 12.60 -20.93 17.98
CA MET A 500 11.95 -21.97 17.20
C MET A 500 12.29 -23.34 17.77
N ASN A 501 11.26 -24.13 18.05
CA ASN A 501 11.37 -25.51 18.47
C ASN A 501 10.62 -26.44 17.52
N THR A 502 11.05 -27.69 17.41
CA THR A 502 10.47 -28.75 16.58
C THR A 502 10.19 -30.00 17.40
N GLY A 503 9.45 -30.95 16.84
CA GLY A 503 9.10 -32.20 17.51
C GLY A 503 8.01 -32.03 18.57
N MET A 504 6.77 -31.85 18.16
CA MET A 504 5.61 -31.67 19.03
C MET A 504 5.33 -32.96 19.81
N ALA A 505 5.25 -32.90 21.14
CA ALA A 505 5.02 -34.06 21.99
C ALA A 505 3.53 -34.39 22.22
N VAL A 506 2.71 -33.34 22.37
CA VAL A 506 1.26 -33.48 22.63
C VAL A 506 0.51 -32.60 21.64
N ASP A 507 -0.41 -33.21 20.90
CA ASP A 507 -1.21 -32.49 19.90
C ASP A 507 -2.05 -31.35 20.53
N GLY A 508 -2.19 -30.26 19.78
CA GLY A 508 -3.00 -29.08 20.15
C GLY A 508 -2.38 -28.15 21.19
N ASN A 509 -1.28 -28.52 21.83
CA ASN A 509 -0.57 -27.66 22.79
C ASN A 509 0.51 -26.80 22.11
N LEU A 510 0.18 -25.55 21.80
CA LEU A 510 1.08 -24.60 21.11
C LEU A 510 1.91 -23.76 22.09
N THR A 511 2.63 -24.44 23.01
CA THR A 511 3.63 -23.82 23.88
C THR A 511 5.03 -24.32 23.51
N MET A 512 6.05 -23.46 23.63
CA MET A 512 7.43 -23.80 23.25
C MET A 512 7.94 -25.04 24.01
N GLY A 513 7.52 -25.23 25.27
CA GLY A 513 7.91 -26.37 26.08
C GLY A 513 7.30 -27.72 25.63
N ASN A 514 6.33 -27.71 24.72
CA ASN A 514 5.74 -28.92 24.13
C ASN A 514 6.50 -29.40 22.89
N PHE A 515 7.52 -28.67 22.44
CA PHE A 515 8.36 -29.04 21.28
C PHE A 515 9.76 -29.38 21.78
N LEU A 516 10.19 -30.60 21.55
CA LEU A 516 11.34 -31.20 22.22
C LEU A 516 12.69 -30.68 21.77
N ASN A 517 12.79 -30.28 20.48
CA ASN A 517 14.07 -29.93 19.89
C ASN A 517 14.17 -28.41 19.69
N ASN A 518 15.13 -27.79 20.37
CA ASN A 518 15.43 -26.38 20.15
C ASN A 518 16.20 -26.20 18.83
N SER A 519 15.68 -25.39 17.90
CA SER A 519 16.34 -25.09 16.65
C SER A 519 17.17 -23.82 16.75
N TYR A 520 16.62 -22.77 17.33
CA TYR A 520 17.36 -21.54 17.66
C TYR A 520 16.66 -20.73 18.75
N PHE A 521 17.42 -19.87 19.39
CA PHE A 521 16.96 -18.79 20.23
C PHE A 521 17.80 -17.54 19.91
N SER A 522 17.16 -16.37 19.72
CA SER A 522 17.84 -15.13 19.34
C SER A 522 17.12 -13.91 19.93
N GLY A 523 17.80 -12.77 19.96
CA GLY A 523 17.23 -11.50 20.39
C GLY A 523 18.15 -10.33 20.10
N SER A 524 17.58 -9.11 20.15
CA SER A 524 18.30 -7.85 20.02
C SER A 524 17.60 -6.73 20.77
N ASP A 525 18.40 -5.77 21.21
CA ASP A 525 17.92 -4.49 21.74
C ASP A 525 18.42 -3.38 20.82
N ASP A 526 17.50 -2.50 20.40
CA ASP A 526 17.79 -1.41 19.48
C ASP A 526 17.29 -0.07 20.04
N GLU A 527 18.01 1.01 19.72
CA GLU A 527 17.66 2.36 20.11
C GLU A 527 17.78 3.33 18.93
N ASP A 528 16.91 4.35 18.90
CA ASP A 528 16.98 5.49 18.02
C ASP A 528 16.66 6.76 18.81
N LYS A 529 17.53 7.77 18.76
CA LYS A 529 17.38 9.03 19.49
C LYS A 529 17.53 10.22 18.56
N THR A 530 16.65 11.18 18.73
CA THR A 530 16.71 12.45 18.00
C THR A 530 16.52 13.60 18.97
N GLU A 531 17.35 14.61 18.85
CA GLU A 531 17.25 15.88 19.58
C GLU A 531 17.12 17.02 18.56
N SER A 532 16.20 17.97 18.81
CA SER A 532 15.83 18.97 17.82
C SER A 532 15.60 20.33 18.45
N TYR A 533 16.11 21.36 17.79
CA TYR A 533 15.86 22.77 18.09
C TYR A 533 15.19 23.43 16.89
N LEU A 534 14.12 24.16 17.11
CA LEU A 534 13.37 24.76 16.02
C LEU A 534 12.89 26.20 16.38
N ALA A 535 12.79 27.03 15.36
CA ALA A 535 12.25 28.38 15.43
C ALA A 535 11.34 28.63 14.23
N ARG A 536 10.27 29.39 14.44
CA ARG A 536 9.36 29.83 13.38
C ARG A 536 8.88 31.24 13.65
N VAL A 537 8.78 32.02 12.59
CA VAL A 537 8.16 33.36 12.60
C VAL A 537 7.15 33.43 11.48
N LYS A 538 5.96 33.90 11.81
CA LYS A 538 4.90 34.24 10.85
C LYS A 538 4.57 35.71 10.98
N TYR A 539 4.35 36.35 9.84
CA TYR A 539 3.89 37.71 9.74
C TYR A 539 2.70 37.82 8.81
N ASN A 540 1.68 38.50 9.25
CA ASN A 540 0.48 38.75 8.48
C ASN A 540 0.20 40.27 8.51
N TYR A 541 0.06 40.88 7.33
CA TYR A 541 -0.39 42.24 7.15
C TYR A 541 -1.84 42.28 6.64
N ASP A 542 -2.76 42.75 7.48
CA ASP A 542 -4.17 43.03 7.17
C ASP A 542 -4.90 41.85 6.49
N ASN A 543 -4.54 40.60 6.83
CA ASN A 543 -5.02 39.39 6.17
C ASN A 543 -4.84 39.35 4.64
N ARG A 544 -3.94 40.18 4.09
CA ARG A 544 -3.63 40.27 2.66
C ARG A 544 -2.32 39.56 2.31
N TYR A 545 -1.27 39.86 3.08
CA TYR A 545 0.06 39.33 2.82
C TYR A 545 0.53 38.51 4.02
N PHE A 546 0.90 37.31 3.75
CA PHE A 546 1.40 36.36 4.76
C PHE A 546 2.82 35.94 4.39
N VAL A 547 3.73 35.97 5.33
CA VAL A 547 5.09 35.47 5.19
C VAL A 547 5.41 34.59 6.39
N GLU A 548 6.04 33.46 6.13
CA GLU A 548 6.47 32.51 7.16
C GLU A 548 7.90 32.09 6.90
N GLY A 549 8.72 32.02 7.95
CA GLY A 549 10.06 31.44 7.94
C GLY A 549 10.24 30.46 9.08
N SER A 550 10.90 29.35 8.83
CA SER A 550 11.28 28.39 9.85
C SER A 550 12.72 27.93 9.72
N PHE A 551 13.32 27.60 10.85
CA PHE A 551 14.61 26.96 10.96
C PHE A 551 14.52 25.81 11.94
N ARG A 552 15.13 24.67 11.59
CA ARG A 552 15.24 23.50 12.45
C ARG A 552 16.65 22.91 12.38
N ARG A 553 17.13 22.46 13.53
CA ARG A 553 18.40 21.74 13.67
C ARG A 553 18.14 20.43 14.36
N ASP A 554 18.38 19.31 13.66
CA ASP A 554 18.16 17.95 14.15
C ASP A 554 19.48 17.20 14.35
N GLY A 555 19.62 16.52 15.48
CA GLY A 555 20.69 15.57 15.75
C GLY A 555 20.14 14.15 15.84
N SER A 556 20.72 13.19 15.10
CA SER A 556 20.29 11.80 15.08
C SER A 556 21.39 10.82 15.51
N SER A 557 21.03 9.82 16.31
CA SER A 557 21.93 8.75 16.75
C SER A 557 22.42 7.87 15.60
N ARG A 558 21.76 7.88 14.44
CA ARG A 558 22.14 7.08 13.26
C ARG A 558 23.42 7.54 12.58
N PHE A 559 23.89 8.75 12.88
CA PHE A 559 25.11 9.36 12.32
C PHE A 559 26.21 9.50 13.34
N HIS A 560 27.44 9.48 12.87
CA HIS A 560 28.62 9.73 13.69
C HIS A 560 28.54 11.12 14.34
N LYS A 561 29.14 11.31 15.53
CA LYS A 561 29.09 12.53 16.32
C LYS A 561 29.42 13.82 15.55
N ASP A 562 30.31 13.73 14.57
CA ASP A 562 30.78 14.87 13.78
C ASP A 562 29.80 15.29 12.66
N ASN A 563 28.91 14.36 12.23
CA ASN A 563 27.96 14.57 11.12
C ASN A 563 26.49 14.39 11.55
N ARG A 564 26.19 14.20 12.83
CA ARG A 564 24.84 13.92 13.34
C ARG A 564 23.87 15.09 13.24
N TRP A 565 24.38 16.33 13.17
CA TRP A 565 23.56 17.53 13.15
C TRP A 565 23.30 18.03 11.73
N GLY A 566 22.02 18.09 11.33
CA GLY A 566 21.54 18.71 10.11
C GLY A 566 20.84 20.04 10.39
N ASN A 567 20.96 21.01 9.50
CA ASN A 567 20.26 22.29 9.57
C ASN A 567 19.30 22.41 8.38
N PHE A 568 18.04 22.71 8.65
CA PHE A 568 16.96 22.76 7.68
C PHE A 568 16.18 24.04 7.82
N TYR A 569 15.69 24.59 6.72
CA TYR A 569 14.98 25.87 6.70
C TYR A 569 13.85 25.87 5.68
N SER A 570 12.85 26.70 5.94
CA SER A 570 11.79 26.95 4.98
C SER A 570 11.36 28.41 4.99
N VAL A 571 10.86 28.86 3.84
CA VAL A 571 10.21 30.15 3.68
C VAL A 571 8.95 29.95 2.84
N GLY A 572 7.88 30.64 3.23
CA GLY A 572 6.63 30.64 2.52
C GLY A 572 6.01 32.01 2.48
N ALA A 573 5.33 32.34 1.39
CA ALA A 573 4.57 33.57 1.25
C ALA A 573 3.21 33.29 0.62
N SER A 574 2.19 34.02 1.02
CA SER A 574 0.91 34.00 0.33
C SER A 574 0.27 35.39 0.24
N TRP A 575 -0.46 35.58 -0.82
CA TRP A 575 -1.18 36.82 -1.14
C TRP A 575 -2.65 36.55 -1.34
N ASN A 576 -3.47 37.10 -0.45
CA ASN A 576 -4.92 37.04 -0.56
C ASN A 576 -5.42 38.15 -1.49
N MET A 577 -5.47 37.86 -2.77
CA MET A 577 -5.75 38.82 -3.84
C MET A 577 -7.18 39.39 -3.76
N LYS A 578 -8.14 38.61 -3.20
CA LYS A 578 -9.54 39.11 -3.05
C LYS A 578 -9.63 40.33 -2.13
N GLN A 579 -8.68 40.52 -1.21
CA GLN A 579 -8.65 41.67 -0.31
C GLN A 579 -8.13 42.99 -0.98
N GLU A 580 -7.67 42.87 -2.25
CA GLU A 580 -7.17 44.04 -2.98
C GLU A 580 -8.29 44.84 -3.63
N ALA A 581 -8.09 46.18 -3.74
CA ALA A 581 -9.09 47.07 -4.29
C ALA A 581 -9.53 46.70 -5.70
N PHE A 582 -8.68 46.11 -6.54
CA PHE A 582 -9.01 45.71 -7.90
C PHE A 582 -9.88 44.45 -7.99
N LEU A 583 -9.99 43.65 -6.92
CA LEU A 583 -10.81 42.44 -6.84
C LEU A 583 -11.93 42.55 -5.80
N GLN A 584 -11.84 43.48 -4.87
CA GLN A 584 -12.78 43.60 -3.75
C GLN A 584 -14.25 43.67 -4.20
N ASP A 585 -14.55 44.43 -5.27
CA ASP A 585 -15.88 44.64 -5.80
C ASP A 585 -16.27 43.66 -6.95
N VAL A 586 -15.41 42.63 -7.23
CA VAL A 586 -15.68 41.64 -8.26
C VAL A 586 -16.53 40.51 -7.66
N ASP A 587 -17.83 40.55 -7.85
CA ASP A 587 -18.81 39.67 -7.19
C ASP A 587 -18.68 38.17 -7.53
N TRP A 588 -18.14 37.83 -8.71
CA TRP A 588 -18.00 36.43 -9.12
C TRP A 588 -16.74 35.79 -8.57
N VAL A 589 -15.82 36.54 -7.98
CA VAL A 589 -14.63 36.05 -7.27
C VAL A 589 -14.89 36.14 -5.77
N ASP A 590 -15.17 35.04 -5.11
CA ASP A 590 -15.41 35.01 -3.65
C ASP A 590 -14.11 34.98 -2.87
N ALA A 591 -13.12 34.24 -3.37
CA ALA A 591 -11.79 34.13 -2.82
C ALA A 591 -10.78 33.87 -3.92
N LEU A 592 -9.60 34.45 -3.83
CA LEU A 592 -8.46 34.19 -4.71
C LEU A 592 -7.16 34.43 -3.95
N LYS A 593 -6.32 33.42 -3.90
CA LYS A 593 -5.07 33.39 -3.18
C LYS A 593 -3.94 32.79 -4.02
N LEU A 594 -2.83 33.47 -4.07
CA LEU A 594 -1.56 32.95 -4.61
C LEU A 594 -0.66 32.58 -3.42
N ARG A 595 -0.01 31.41 -3.47
CA ARG A 595 1.00 31.01 -2.50
C ARG A 595 2.23 30.43 -3.17
N ALA A 596 3.37 30.65 -2.52
CA ALA A 596 4.64 30.06 -2.94
C ALA A 596 5.46 29.68 -1.70
N SER A 597 6.13 28.55 -1.76
CA SER A 597 7.03 28.11 -0.69
C SER A 597 8.27 27.43 -1.23
N TYR A 598 9.35 27.56 -0.48
CA TYR A 598 10.59 26.82 -0.63
C TYR A 598 11.05 26.32 0.73
N GLY A 599 11.61 25.12 0.75
CA GLY A 599 12.23 24.62 1.98
C GLY A 599 13.02 23.36 1.78
N GLU A 600 13.79 23.06 2.82
CA GLU A 600 14.64 21.88 2.91
C GLU A 600 14.28 21.08 4.17
N VAL A 601 14.22 19.77 4.03
CA VAL A 601 13.94 18.81 5.11
C VAL A 601 14.94 17.67 5.02
N GLY A 602 15.49 17.26 6.17
CA GLY A 602 16.39 16.12 6.25
C GLY A 602 15.66 14.78 6.21
N ASN A 603 16.37 13.73 5.82
CA ASN A 603 15.90 12.35 5.92
C ASN A 603 17.03 11.46 6.42
N ASN A 604 16.78 10.63 7.44
CA ASN A 604 17.70 9.62 7.97
C ASN A 604 17.17 8.19 7.80
N MET A 605 16.03 8.00 7.15
CA MET A 605 15.40 6.68 7.01
C MET A 605 16.13 5.76 6.03
N GLY A 606 16.97 6.31 5.16
CA GLY A 606 17.80 5.56 4.21
C GLY A 606 18.99 4.84 4.85
N VAL A 607 19.27 5.04 6.14
CA VAL A 607 20.38 4.41 6.86
C VAL A 607 19.86 3.59 8.05
N SER A 608 20.49 2.44 8.31
CA SER A 608 20.17 1.62 9.49
C SER A 608 20.50 2.34 10.80
N LEU A 609 19.96 1.87 11.92
CA LEU A 609 20.15 2.48 13.25
C LEU A 609 21.64 2.70 13.61
N TYR A 610 22.50 1.82 13.12
CA TYR A 610 23.93 1.80 13.41
C TYR A 610 24.80 1.93 12.13
N GLY A 611 24.25 2.48 11.04
CA GLY A 611 24.89 2.47 9.71
C GLY A 611 26.24 3.20 9.63
N HIS A 612 26.57 4.08 10.59
CA HIS A 612 27.87 4.72 10.68
C HIS A 612 28.95 3.83 11.33
N MET A 613 28.56 2.71 11.97
CA MET A 613 29.46 1.79 12.69
C MET A 613 29.89 0.63 11.81
N ALA A 614 31.03 0.02 12.12
CA ALA A 614 31.38 -1.29 11.63
C ALA A 614 30.56 -2.34 12.41
N LEU A 615 29.80 -3.16 11.70
CA LEU A 615 28.96 -4.18 12.31
C LEU A 615 29.61 -5.55 12.18
N TYR A 616 29.41 -6.37 13.23
CA TYR A 616 29.87 -7.75 13.29
C TYR A 616 28.67 -8.64 13.63
N THR A 617 28.63 -9.82 13.02
CA THR A 617 27.75 -10.91 13.45
C THR A 617 28.52 -11.92 14.25
N ILE A 618 27.85 -12.60 15.17
CA ILE A 618 28.40 -13.71 15.92
C ILE A 618 28.14 -15.01 15.15
N ASP A 619 29.14 -15.77 14.89
CA ASP A 619 29.10 -17.08 14.24
C ASP A 619 29.98 -18.08 14.97
N LYS A 620 30.04 -19.32 14.49
CA LYS A 620 30.85 -20.39 15.05
C LYS A 620 32.01 -20.72 14.11
N ASN A 621 33.22 -20.83 14.66
CA ASN A 621 34.38 -21.34 13.97
C ASN A 621 34.94 -22.53 14.76
N GLY A 622 34.79 -23.73 14.22
CA GLY A 622 35.24 -24.96 14.92
C GLY A 622 34.52 -25.22 16.26
N GLY A 623 33.32 -24.70 16.44
CA GLY A 623 32.53 -24.79 17.68
C GLY A 623 32.74 -23.61 18.65
N GLU A 624 33.73 -22.75 18.44
CA GLU A 624 34.03 -21.57 19.24
C GLU A 624 33.32 -20.34 18.63
N ALA A 625 32.99 -19.37 19.50
CA ALA A 625 32.37 -18.11 19.07
C ALA A 625 33.35 -17.26 18.23
N ALA A 626 32.91 -16.83 17.06
CA ALA A 626 33.65 -15.97 16.14
C ALA A 626 32.90 -14.68 15.85
N LEU A 627 33.63 -13.57 15.79
CA LEU A 627 33.11 -12.28 15.33
C LEU A 627 33.41 -12.10 13.83
N VAL A 628 32.39 -12.12 13.02
CA VAL A 628 32.52 -11.97 11.56
C VAL A 628 32.05 -10.56 11.16
N LYS A 629 32.92 -9.82 10.48
CA LYS A 629 32.62 -8.48 10.02
C LYS A 629 31.54 -8.52 8.95
N GLN A 630 30.46 -7.73 9.14
CA GLN A 630 29.30 -7.64 8.25
C GLN A 630 29.33 -6.38 7.39
N SER A 631 29.72 -5.23 7.98
CA SER A 631 29.82 -3.97 7.27
C SER A 631 31.04 -3.17 7.69
N LEU A 632 31.49 -2.27 6.83
CA LEU A 632 32.52 -1.30 7.16
C LEU A 632 31.91 -0.06 7.81
N SER A 633 32.68 0.61 8.67
CA SER A 633 32.27 1.89 9.22
C SER A 633 32.10 2.95 8.13
N ALA A 634 31.11 3.82 8.30
CA ALA A 634 30.83 4.93 7.42
C ALA A 634 30.67 6.23 8.23
N PRO A 635 31.76 6.74 8.86
CA PRO A 635 31.67 7.91 9.75
C PRO A 635 31.32 9.20 9.00
N ASP A 636 31.55 9.26 7.69
CA ASP A 636 31.36 10.45 6.85
C ASP A 636 29.94 10.60 6.31
N ILE A 637 29.05 9.62 6.55
CA ILE A 637 27.66 9.74 6.11
C ILE A 637 26.96 10.88 6.81
N LYS A 638 26.14 11.59 6.05
CA LYS A 638 25.34 12.73 6.47
C LYS A 638 23.89 12.59 6.04
N TRP A 639 23.07 13.51 6.44
CA TRP A 639 21.66 13.59 6.12
C TRP A 639 21.40 13.61 4.61
N GLU A 640 20.42 12.84 4.14
CA GLU A 640 19.74 13.14 2.87
C GLU A 640 19.00 14.46 3.03
N THR A 641 18.94 15.25 1.97
CA THR A 641 18.24 16.53 1.97
C THR A 641 17.18 16.55 0.88
N THR A 642 15.93 16.77 1.26
CA THR A 642 14.82 16.97 0.32
C THR A 642 14.48 18.43 0.22
N GLN A 643 14.69 19.02 -0.97
CA GLN A 643 14.33 20.38 -1.33
C GLN A 643 12.98 20.38 -2.05
N THR A 644 12.08 21.28 -1.67
CA THR A 644 10.77 21.41 -2.33
C THR A 644 10.47 22.85 -2.67
N VAL A 645 10.07 23.09 -3.93
CA VAL A 645 9.44 24.32 -4.40
C VAL A 645 7.97 24.02 -4.64
N ASP A 646 7.08 24.86 -4.13
CA ASP A 646 5.62 24.77 -4.34
C ASP A 646 5.07 26.14 -4.70
N VAL A 647 4.26 26.20 -5.77
CA VAL A 647 3.54 27.41 -6.18
C VAL A 647 2.11 27.04 -6.53
N ALA A 648 1.12 27.72 -5.97
CA ALA A 648 -0.27 27.43 -6.26
C ALA A 648 -1.16 28.65 -6.25
N VAL A 649 -2.21 28.56 -7.06
CA VAL A 649 -3.37 29.46 -7.03
C VAL A 649 -4.57 28.66 -6.53
N GLU A 650 -5.28 29.21 -5.57
CA GLU A 650 -6.49 28.62 -4.99
C GLU A 650 -7.56 29.67 -4.80
N GLY A 651 -8.81 29.28 -4.95
CA GLY A 651 -9.89 30.23 -4.81
C GLY A 651 -11.28 29.61 -4.87
N ARG A 652 -12.26 30.52 -4.76
CA ARG A 652 -13.68 30.22 -4.92
C ARG A 652 -14.32 31.19 -5.89
N LEU A 653 -15.08 30.67 -6.83
CA LEU A 653 -15.74 31.44 -7.89
C LEU A 653 -17.25 31.18 -7.87
N PHE A 654 -18.02 32.22 -8.21
CA PHE A 654 -19.50 32.18 -8.36
C PHE A 654 -20.22 31.63 -7.12
N ASN A 655 -19.60 31.72 -5.95
CA ASN A 655 -20.05 31.11 -4.70
C ASN A 655 -20.32 29.56 -4.78
N ARG A 656 -19.73 28.89 -5.76
CA ARG A 656 -20.01 27.48 -6.10
C ARG A 656 -18.79 26.65 -6.42
N LEU A 657 -17.79 27.20 -7.08
CA LEU A 657 -16.63 26.46 -7.56
C LEU A 657 -15.41 26.78 -6.72
N ASN A 658 -14.96 25.82 -5.90
CA ASN A 658 -13.65 25.85 -5.28
C ASN A 658 -12.64 25.21 -6.22
N PHE A 659 -11.48 25.83 -6.39
CA PHE A 659 -10.39 25.31 -7.20
C PHE A 659 -9.04 25.50 -6.53
N GLN A 660 -8.12 24.61 -6.83
CA GLN A 660 -6.72 24.70 -6.50
C GLN A 660 -5.92 24.15 -7.68
N ILE A 661 -4.93 24.91 -8.14
CA ILE A 661 -3.98 24.49 -9.19
C ILE A 661 -2.59 24.80 -8.64
N GLY A 662 -1.76 23.78 -8.50
CA GLY A 662 -0.42 23.91 -7.94
C GLY A 662 0.63 23.18 -8.75
N TYR A 663 1.82 23.73 -8.78
CA TYR A 663 3.04 23.11 -9.30
C TYR A 663 4.01 22.82 -8.16
N PHE A 664 4.64 21.66 -8.20
CA PHE A 664 5.71 21.30 -7.26
C PHE A 664 6.94 20.74 -7.97
N ASP A 665 8.12 21.02 -7.40
CA ASP A 665 9.40 20.37 -7.74
C ASP A 665 10.05 19.92 -6.42
N LYS A 666 10.12 18.61 -6.19
CA LYS A 666 10.72 17.97 -5.02
C LYS A 666 11.99 17.25 -5.45
N ARG A 667 13.14 17.61 -4.87
CA ARG A 667 14.45 17.02 -5.16
C ARG A 667 15.09 16.47 -3.90
N SER A 668 15.36 15.19 -3.89
CA SER A 668 16.12 14.52 -2.83
C SER A 668 17.57 14.36 -3.29
N LYS A 669 18.48 14.90 -2.51
CA LYS A 669 19.93 14.95 -2.75
C LYS A 669 20.67 14.17 -1.68
N ASP A 670 21.91 13.79 -1.99
CA ASP A 670 22.78 13.07 -1.06
C ASP A 670 22.11 11.79 -0.53
N LEU A 671 21.41 11.04 -1.43
CA LEU A 671 20.67 9.84 -1.06
C LEU A 671 21.58 8.85 -0.35
N LEU A 672 21.10 8.27 0.74
CA LEU A 672 21.81 7.26 1.51
C LEU A 672 21.65 5.90 0.86
N PHE A 673 22.78 5.28 0.54
CA PHE A 673 22.84 3.99 -0.13
C PHE A 673 23.77 3.04 0.58
N GLU A 674 23.34 1.79 0.73
CA GLU A 674 24.18 0.69 1.16
C GLU A 674 24.87 0.10 -0.08
N VAL A 675 26.14 0.47 -0.27
CA VAL A 675 26.95 0.04 -1.43
C VAL A 675 27.62 -1.28 -1.10
N ARG A 676 27.45 -2.27 -1.98
CA ARG A 676 28.22 -3.51 -1.93
C ARG A 676 29.65 -3.25 -2.41
N LEU A 677 30.60 -3.66 -1.59
CA LEU A 677 32.02 -3.50 -1.89
C LEU A 677 32.52 -4.67 -2.76
N PRO A 678 33.61 -4.50 -3.53
CA PRO A 678 34.26 -5.62 -4.22
C PRO A 678 34.69 -6.71 -3.22
N LEU A 679 34.74 -7.97 -3.68
CA LEU A 679 35.18 -9.09 -2.85
C LEU A 679 36.59 -8.91 -2.28
N SER A 680 37.42 -8.10 -2.97
CA SER A 680 38.76 -7.71 -2.48
C SER A 680 38.73 -6.88 -1.18
N ALA A 681 37.62 -6.27 -0.84
CA ALA A 681 37.43 -5.55 0.43
C ALA A 681 37.09 -6.50 1.58
N GLY A 682 36.83 -7.76 1.28
CA GLY A 682 36.39 -8.82 2.19
C GLY A 682 34.97 -9.27 1.90
N SER A 683 34.64 -10.42 2.45
CA SER A 683 33.29 -11.00 2.43
C SER A 683 33.03 -11.68 3.76
N TYR A 684 31.75 -11.91 4.06
CA TYR A 684 31.38 -12.76 5.17
C TYR A 684 30.62 -14.00 4.67
N PRO A 685 30.85 -15.20 5.29
CA PRO A 685 30.14 -16.38 4.88
C PRO A 685 28.66 -16.27 5.21
N TRP A 686 27.85 -16.73 4.30
CA TRP A 686 26.41 -16.93 4.57
C TRP A 686 26.23 -18.25 5.34
N VAL A 687 25.36 -18.29 6.34
CA VAL A 687 25.13 -19.40 7.27
C VAL A 687 24.49 -20.65 6.63
N ALA A 688 24.14 -20.67 5.37
CA ALA A 688 23.50 -21.79 4.69
C ALA A 688 23.97 -21.87 3.23
N ASP A 689 24.88 -22.76 2.91
CA ASP A 689 25.25 -23.32 1.59
C ASP A 689 25.26 -22.38 0.37
N THR A 690 25.33 -21.07 0.56
CA THR A 690 25.29 -20.07 -0.50
C THR A 690 26.58 -19.26 -0.60
N ALA A 691 26.77 -18.58 -1.71
CA ALA A 691 27.98 -17.79 -1.99
C ALA A 691 28.30 -16.75 -0.90
N PRO A 692 29.57 -16.46 -0.64
CA PRO A 692 29.97 -15.44 0.33
C PRO A 692 29.32 -14.06 -0.04
N MET A 693 28.86 -13.35 0.97
CA MET A 693 28.30 -12.03 0.78
C MET A 693 29.38 -10.93 0.87
N ASN A 694 29.31 -9.98 -0.06
CA ASN A 694 30.20 -8.83 -0.03
C ASN A 694 29.93 -7.96 1.19
N LEU A 695 30.98 -7.40 1.78
CA LEU A 695 30.86 -6.35 2.77
C LEU A 695 30.12 -5.14 2.18
N THR A 696 29.38 -4.46 3.02
CA THR A 696 28.65 -3.25 2.64
C THR A 696 29.19 -2.02 3.35
N GLN A 697 28.95 -0.86 2.79
CA GLN A 697 29.23 0.44 3.38
C GLN A 697 28.19 1.46 2.96
N TYR A 698 27.67 2.26 3.88
CA TYR A 698 26.78 3.37 3.57
C TYR A 698 27.54 4.55 2.93
N LYS A 699 26.95 5.17 1.91
CA LYS A 699 27.44 6.38 1.26
C LYS A 699 26.29 7.31 0.88
N ASN A 700 26.55 8.62 0.90
CA ASN A 700 25.63 9.61 0.35
C ASN A 700 25.87 9.76 -1.15
N ILE A 701 24.97 9.22 -1.96
CA ILE A 701 25.13 9.17 -3.40
C ILE A 701 23.78 9.30 -4.11
N GLY A 702 23.76 10.07 -5.19
CA GLY A 702 22.58 10.19 -6.03
C GLY A 702 21.67 11.37 -5.74
N THR A 703 20.84 11.66 -6.71
CA THR A 703 19.80 12.69 -6.65
C THR A 703 18.58 12.22 -7.45
N VAL A 704 17.40 12.34 -6.85
CA VAL A 704 16.11 12.03 -7.49
C VAL A 704 15.22 13.27 -7.48
N SER A 705 14.51 13.52 -8.59
CA SER A 705 13.55 14.62 -8.73
C SER A 705 12.16 14.08 -9.00
N ASN A 706 11.17 14.63 -8.31
CA ASN A 706 9.74 14.45 -8.57
C ASN A 706 9.12 15.83 -8.81
N ARG A 707 8.53 16.05 -9.97
CA ARG A 707 7.85 17.29 -10.29
C ARG A 707 6.49 17.04 -10.89
N GLY A 708 5.57 17.97 -10.69
CA GLY A 708 4.24 17.74 -11.20
C GLY A 708 3.26 18.88 -10.95
N TRP A 709 2.04 18.64 -11.42
CA TRP A 709 0.89 19.51 -11.23
C TRP A 709 -0.16 18.82 -10.38
N GLU A 710 -0.75 19.54 -9.47
CA GLU A 710 -1.91 19.13 -8.67
C GLU A 710 -3.09 20.03 -9.02
N ILE A 711 -4.21 19.43 -9.39
CA ILE A 711 -5.46 20.13 -9.71
C ILE A 711 -6.55 19.55 -8.84
N SER A 712 -7.29 20.42 -8.16
CA SER A 712 -8.49 20.06 -7.39
C SER A 712 -9.62 21.01 -7.75
N LEU A 713 -10.75 20.44 -8.11
CA LEU A 713 -11.98 21.16 -8.42
C LEU A 713 -13.11 20.61 -7.57
N ASN A 714 -13.90 21.49 -6.97
CA ASN A 714 -15.05 21.09 -6.17
C ASN A 714 -16.20 22.07 -6.42
N ALA A 715 -17.30 21.59 -6.98
CA ALA A 715 -18.41 22.41 -7.43
C ALA A 715 -19.72 22.07 -6.71
N ASP A 716 -20.36 23.06 -6.12
CA ASP A 716 -21.73 23.01 -5.62
C ASP A 716 -22.71 23.20 -6.80
N VAL A 717 -23.06 22.08 -7.49
CA VAL A 717 -23.89 22.09 -8.70
C VAL A 717 -25.33 22.54 -8.36
N ILE A 718 -25.87 21.96 -7.27
CA ILE A 718 -27.17 22.31 -6.72
C ILE A 718 -26.97 22.60 -5.22
N ASN A 719 -27.50 23.73 -4.77
CA ASN A 719 -27.50 24.08 -3.35
C ASN A 719 -28.80 24.84 -3.02
N ASN A 720 -29.84 24.11 -2.65
CA ASN A 720 -31.11 24.63 -2.18
C ASN A 720 -31.59 23.87 -0.92
N ASN A 721 -32.74 24.18 -0.41
CA ASN A 721 -33.26 23.62 0.85
C ASN A 721 -33.47 22.10 0.81
N ASP A 722 -33.92 21.57 -0.35
CA ASP A 722 -34.25 20.14 -0.49
C ASP A 722 -33.14 19.33 -1.13
N TRP A 723 -32.38 19.95 -2.06
CA TRP A 723 -31.33 19.28 -2.84
C TRP A 723 -29.98 19.99 -2.65
N LYS A 724 -29.00 19.21 -2.36
CA LYS A 724 -27.57 19.63 -2.39
C LYS A 724 -26.81 18.63 -3.21
N TRP A 725 -26.11 19.09 -4.24
CA TRP A 725 -25.27 18.23 -5.06
C TRP A 725 -23.90 18.87 -5.25
N ASN A 726 -22.90 18.18 -4.73
CA ASN A 726 -21.51 18.57 -4.83
C ASN A 726 -20.75 17.53 -5.66
N ILE A 727 -19.92 18.00 -6.60
CA ILE A 727 -19.03 17.16 -7.42
C ILE A 727 -17.60 17.64 -7.19
N GLY A 728 -16.71 16.69 -6.88
CA GLY A 728 -15.27 16.90 -6.75
C GLY A 728 -14.50 16.14 -7.81
N ALA A 729 -13.37 16.68 -8.25
CA ALA A 729 -12.40 16.01 -9.11
C ALA A 729 -10.99 16.44 -8.74
N ASP A 730 -10.11 15.47 -8.58
CA ASP A 730 -8.70 15.69 -8.29
C ASP A 730 -7.84 15.00 -9.35
N ALA A 731 -6.74 15.66 -9.75
CA ALA A 731 -5.75 15.10 -10.66
C ALA A 731 -4.34 15.49 -10.23
N THR A 732 -3.44 14.53 -10.26
CA THR A 732 -2.01 14.73 -10.03
C THR A 732 -1.22 14.19 -11.19
N PHE A 733 -0.49 15.05 -11.88
CA PHE A 733 0.48 14.69 -12.91
C PHE A 733 1.85 14.59 -12.26
N LEU A 734 2.54 13.47 -12.45
CA LEU A 734 3.83 13.20 -11.81
C LEU A 734 4.88 12.80 -12.84
N LYS A 735 6.05 13.42 -12.77
CA LYS A 735 7.24 13.02 -13.51
C LYS A 735 8.39 12.79 -12.53
N ASN A 736 8.85 11.55 -12.43
CA ASN A 736 10.02 11.15 -11.65
C ASN A 736 11.26 11.05 -12.54
N LYS A 737 12.43 11.40 -12.00
CA LYS A 737 13.71 11.33 -12.72
C LYS A 737 14.88 11.13 -11.76
N ILE A 738 15.76 10.18 -12.06
CA ILE A 738 17.10 10.10 -11.50
C ILE A 738 17.95 11.20 -12.14
N VAL A 739 18.46 12.12 -11.33
CA VAL A 739 19.24 13.28 -11.80
C VAL A 739 20.73 12.98 -11.75
N LYS A 740 21.17 12.22 -10.73
CA LYS A 740 22.56 11.86 -10.53
C LYS A 740 22.68 10.48 -9.87
N LEU A 741 23.63 9.69 -10.36
CA LEU A 741 24.02 8.40 -9.78
C LEU A 741 25.50 8.43 -9.34
N PRO A 742 25.95 7.46 -8.52
CA PRO A 742 27.36 7.27 -8.20
C PRO A 742 28.20 7.08 -9.44
N ASP A 743 29.24 7.87 -9.59
CA ASP A 743 30.19 7.78 -10.73
C ASP A 743 29.53 7.85 -12.12
N GLY A 744 28.26 8.31 -12.21
CA GLY A 744 27.47 8.33 -13.45
C GLY A 744 27.19 6.95 -14.03
N LYS A 745 27.32 5.87 -13.25
CA LYS A 745 27.14 4.50 -13.73
C LYS A 745 25.74 3.98 -13.46
N ASP A 746 25.20 3.31 -14.44
CA ASP A 746 23.91 2.62 -14.33
C ASP A 746 23.96 1.49 -13.32
N ILE A 747 22.84 1.30 -12.62
CA ILE A 747 22.67 0.23 -11.63
C ILE A 747 21.48 -0.64 -12.06
N LEU A 748 21.80 -1.83 -12.59
CA LEU A 748 20.78 -2.79 -13.00
C LEU A 748 20.10 -3.42 -11.79
N HIS A 749 18.79 -3.32 -11.72
CA HIS A 749 17.95 -3.87 -10.66
C HIS A 749 16.85 -4.78 -11.23
N GLY A 750 17.18 -6.05 -11.46
CA GLY A 750 16.27 -7.01 -12.08
C GLY A 750 15.90 -6.65 -13.52
N MET A 751 14.63 -6.33 -13.72
CA MET A 751 14.10 -5.86 -15.01
C MET A 751 13.99 -4.33 -15.10
N GLN A 752 14.51 -3.60 -14.14
CA GLN A 752 14.57 -2.14 -14.10
C GLN A 752 16.04 -1.70 -14.05
N ASN A 753 16.34 -0.50 -14.50
CA ASN A 753 17.70 0.04 -14.48
C ASN A 753 17.65 1.47 -13.93
N TYR A 754 18.47 1.73 -12.93
CA TYR A 754 18.70 3.09 -12.46
C TYR A 754 19.72 3.75 -13.38
N SER A 755 19.30 4.72 -14.16
CA SER A 755 20.11 5.46 -15.09
C SER A 755 19.78 6.95 -15.02
N GLU A 756 20.78 7.80 -15.17
CA GLU A 756 20.58 9.25 -15.17
C GLU A 756 19.66 9.65 -16.33
N GLY A 757 18.67 10.44 -16.04
CA GLY A 757 17.68 10.86 -17.03
C GLY A 757 16.39 10.04 -17.04
N HIS A 758 16.38 8.86 -16.50
CA HIS A 758 15.27 7.91 -16.44
C HIS A 758 14.54 7.93 -15.10
N SER A 759 13.34 7.33 -15.06
CA SER A 759 12.59 7.16 -13.83
C SER A 759 13.18 6.05 -12.96
N ILE A 760 12.99 6.10 -11.62
CA ILE A 760 13.46 5.05 -10.71
C ILE A 760 12.83 3.68 -10.98
N TYR A 761 11.64 3.63 -11.58
CA TYR A 761 10.91 2.40 -11.88
C TYR A 761 10.65 2.31 -13.39
N GLU A 762 11.69 2.56 -14.19
CA GLU A 762 11.60 2.38 -15.62
C GLU A 762 12.10 1.00 -16.02
N TRP A 763 11.30 0.31 -16.83
CA TRP A 763 11.58 -1.03 -17.29
C TRP A 763 12.74 -1.03 -18.27
N TYR A 764 13.71 -1.90 -18.04
CA TYR A 764 14.87 -2.14 -18.87
C TYR A 764 15.02 -3.65 -19.08
N THR A 765 14.39 -4.15 -20.13
CA THR A 765 14.25 -5.58 -20.35
C THR A 765 14.44 -5.95 -21.82
N TYR A 766 14.39 -7.25 -22.12
CA TYR A 766 14.50 -7.73 -23.46
C TYR A 766 13.27 -7.34 -24.29
N HIS A 767 13.51 -6.97 -25.55
CA HIS A 767 12.44 -6.58 -26.46
C HIS A 767 11.96 -7.78 -27.27
N PHE A 768 10.65 -8.07 -27.18
CA PHE A 768 9.97 -9.11 -27.92
C PHE A 768 9.46 -8.56 -29.25
N GLU A 769 9.95 -9.09 -30.36
CA GLU A 769 9.62 -8.65 -31.73
C GLU A 769 8.36 -9.33 -32.28
N GLY A 770 7.99 -10.49 -31.74
CA GLY A 770 6.87 -11.29 -32.22
C GLY A 770 7.17 -12.77 -32.32
N VAL A 771 6.28 -13.47 -33.00
CA VAL A 771 6.40 -14.92 -33.25
C VAL A 771 6.66 -15.15 -34.74
N ASP A 772 7.67 -15.92 -35.06
CA ASP A 772 7.91 -16.44 -36.43
C ASP A 772 6.82 -17.42 -36.82
N GLN A 773 5.97 -17.05 -37.73
CA GLN A 773 4.83 -17.87 -38.19
C GLN A 773 5.25 -19.14 -38.96
N MET A 774 6.52 -19.25 -39.37
CA MET A 774 7.06 -20.49 -40.00
C MET A 774 7.42 -21.55 -38.95
N THR A 775 7.74 -21.13 -37.71
CA THR A 775 8.25 -22.06 -36.69
C THR A 775 7.52 -21.99 -35.34
N GLY A 776 6.70 -20.97 -35.13
CA GLY A 776 6.06 -20.72 -33.83
C GLY A 776 7.05 -20.27 -32.75
N THR A 777 8.25 -19.83 -33.11
CA THR A 777 9.33 -19.44 -32.18
C THR A 777 9.22 -17.98 -31.83
N SER A 778 9.47 -17.61 -30.56
CA SER A 778 9.60 -16.22 -30.11
C SER A 778 10.86 -15.59 -30.67
N LEU A 779 10.75 -14.35 -31.10
CA LEU A 779 11.84 -13.54 -31.62
C LEU A 779 12.12 -12.35 -30.70
N TYR A 780 13.40 -12.10 -30.47
CA TYR A 780 13.87 -10.99 -29.62
C TYR A 780 14.88 -10.15 -30.41
N THR A 781 14.94 -8.86 -30.15
CA THR A 781 15.97 -7.98 -30.70
C THR A 781 17.35 -8.54 -30.39
N LEU A 782 18.14 -8.86 -31.37
CA LEU A 782 19.49 -9.41 -31.20
C LEU A 782 20.43 -8.35 -30.63
N ASP A 783 21.25 -8.76 -29.62
CA ASP A 783 22.42 -7.98 -29.22
C ASP A 783 23.54 -8.14 -30.28
N PRO A 784 23.93 -7.06 -30.98
CA PRO A 784 24.94 -7.17 -32.03
C PRO A 784 26.26 -7.77 -31.58
N ASP A 785 26.66 -7.51 -30.33
CA ASP A 785 27.89 -8.01 -29.73
C ASP A 785 27.83 -9.52 -29.45
N LYS A 786 26.66 -10.10 -29.44
CA LYS A 786 26.41 -11.53 -29.19
C LYS A 786 26.04 -12.32 -30.45
N LYS A 787 26.07 -11.71 -31.63
CA LYS A 787 25.67 -12.36 -32.89
C LYS A 787 26.42 -13.67 -33.16
N ALA A 788 27.75 -13.68 -33.04
CA ALA A 788 28.56 -14.88 -33.28
C ALA A 788 28.21 -16.00 -32.30
N ALA A 789 28.04 -15.68 -31.00
CA ALA A 789 27.68 -16.65 -30.00
C ALA A 789 26.23 -17.19 -30.19
N ALA A 790 25.32 -16.34 -30.66
CA ALA A 790 23.96 -16.74 -31.00
C ALA A 790 23.94 -17.71 -32.18
N GLN A 791 24.76 -17.46 -33.18
CA GLN A 791 24.89 -18.33 -34.33
C GLN A 791 25.47 -19.69 -33.96
N GLU A 792 26.53 -19.71 -33.14
CA GLU A 792 27.16 -20.95 -32.64
C GLU A 792 26.18 -21.79 -31.80
N ALA A 793 25.35 -21.15 -30.99
CA ALA A 793 24.33 -21.80 -30.17
C ALA A 793 23.05 -22.21 -30.93
N GLY A 794 22.95 -21.90 -32.23
CA GLY A 794 21.71 -22.11 -33.00
C GLY A 794 20.54 -21.25 -32.57
N ALA A 795 20.82 -20.13 -31.90
CA ALA A 795 19.82 -19.20 -31.36
C ALA A 795 19.70 -17.91 -32.20
N LEU A 796 20.14 -17.93 -33.46
CA LEU A 796 20.05 -16.88 -34.45
C LEU A 796 19.07 -17.26 -35.54
N THR A 797 18.16 -16.36 -35.90
CA THR A 797 17.26 -16.49 -37.08
C THR A 797 17.31 -15.21 -37.87
N THR A 798 17.51 -15.33 -39.20
CA THR A 798 17.47 -14.19 -40.11
C THR A 798 16.17 -14.20 -40.91
N ILE A 799 15.38 -13.13 -40.82
CA ILE A 799 14.11 -12.98 -41.53
C ILE A 799 14.15 -11.68 -42.33
N ASN A 800 13.96 -11.78 -43.65
CA ASN A 800 13.96 -10.63 -44.57
C ASN A 800 15.19 -9.73 -44.41
N GLY A 801 16.35 -10.32 -44.11
CA GLY A 801 17.64 -9.61 -43.94
C GLY A 801 17.89 -9.02 -42.57
N THR A 802 16.97 -9.19 -41.60
CA THR A 802 17.12 -8.78 -40.19
C THR A 802 17.39 -10.00 -39.32
N ASP A 803 18.38 -9.87 -38.44
CA ASP A 803 18.78 -10.93 -37.51
C ASP A 803 18.03 -10.79 -36.17
N TYR A 804 17.49 -11.90 -35.69
CA TYR A 804 16.77 -12.00 -34.42
C TYR A 804 17.39 -13.07 -33.54
N ALA A 805 17.35 -12.84 -32.21
CA ALA A 805 17.65 -13.89 -31.25
C ALA A 805 16.41 -14.71 -30.94
N THR A 806 16.56 -16.03 -30.78
CA THR A 806 15.48 -16.93 -30.33
C THR A 806 15.57 -17.27 -28.83
N ALA A 807 16.59 -16.75 -28.14
CA ALA A 807 16.76 -16.87 -26.68
C ALA A 807 17.24 -15.53 -26.12
N THR A 808 16.73 -15.16 -24.95
CA THR A 808 17.03 -13.86 -24.31
C THR A 808 18.48 -13.72 -23.83
N SER A 809 19.23 -14.82 -23.68
CA SER A 809 20.69 -14.77 -23.41
C SER A 809 21.48 -14.03 -24.48
N TYR A 810 20.98 -13.99 -25.70
CA TYR A 810 21.57 -13.30 -26.88
C TYR A 810 20.82 -12.02 -27.27
N ALA A 811 19.74 -11.71 -26.58
CA ALA A 811 18.94 -10.54 -26.86
C ALA A 811 19.50 -9.27 -26.20
N LYS A 812 19.19 -8.14 -26.82
CA LYS A 812 19.47 -6.81 -26.28
C LYS A 812 18.39 -6.40 -25.27
N ARG A 813 18.83 -5.81 -24.16
CA ARG A 813 17.93 -5.09 -23.26
C ARG A 813 17.75 -3.65 -23.73
N ASP A 814 16.55 -3.14 -23.61
CA ASP A 814 16.24 -1.73 -23.91
C ASP A 814 15.14 -1.19 -23.00
N TRP A 815 14.90 0.11 -23.06
CA TRP A 815 13.87 0.79 -22.27
C TRP A 815 12.48 0.45 -22.77
N ALA A 816 11.62 0.01 -21.86
CA ALA A 816 10.26 -0.43 -22.17
C ALA A 816 9.16 0.39 -21.50
N GLY A 817 9.51 1.56 -20.94
CA GLY A 817 8.61 2.51 -20.30
C GLY A 817 8.59 2.42 -18.77
N SER A 818 7.91 3.36 -18.13
CA SER A 818 7.89 3.51 -16.66
C SER A 818 6.74 2.72 -16.01
N ALA A 819 6.96 2.23 -14.79
CA ALA A 819 5.91 1.67 -13.95
C ALA A 819 5.03 2.77 -13.33
N LEU A 820 5.55 3.99 -13.16
CA LEU A 820 4.83 5.07 -12.53
C LEU A 820 3.73 5.63 -13.45
N PRO A 821 2.55 5.95 -12.91
CA PRO A 821 1.47 6.55 -13.69
C PRO A 821 1.83 7.98 -14.12
N THR A 822 1.27 8.40 -15.26
CA THR A 822 1.36 9.77 -15.76
C THR A 822 0.42 10.70 -14.99
N VAL A 823 -0.78 10.20 -14.67
CA VAL A 823 -1.78 10.94 -13.89
C VAL A 823 -2.58 9.99 -13.00
N TYR A 824 -2.87 10.42 -11.79
CA TYR A 824 -3.75 9.73 -10.85
C TYR A 824 -4.62 10.74 -10.10
N GLY A 825 -5.75 10.25 -9.58
CA GLY A 825 -6.67 11.12 -8.87
C GLY A 825 -7.99 10.46 -8.51
N SER A 826 -8.99 11.30 -8.26
CA SER A 826 -10.32 10.86 -7.85
C SER A 826 -11.43 11.71 -8.48
N ILE A 827 -12.63 11.14 -8.51
CA ILE A 827 -13.88 11.82 -8.81
C ILE A 827 -14.85 11.48 -7.70
N SER A 828 -15.48 12.50 -7.11
CA SER A 828 -16.44 12.31 -6.03
C SER A 828 -17.77 12.99 -6.35
N SER A 829 -18.87 12.43 -5.87
CA SER A 829 -20.20 13.01 -5.96
C SER A 829 -20.92 12.82 -4.64
N ALA A 830 -21.42 13.89 -4.06
CA ALA A 830 -22.22 13.90 -2.84
C ALA A 830 -23.56 14.55 -3.13
N LEU A 831 -24.62 13.76 -3.12
CA LEU A 831 -25.98 14.19 -3.39
C LEU A 831 -26.83 14.02 -2.13
N SER A 832 -27.38 15.10 -1.61
CA SER A 832 -28.33 15.06 -0.50
C SER A 832 -29.71 15.47 -1.00
N TRP A 833 -30.72 14.72 -0.61
CA TRP A 833 -32.13 15.02 -0.84
C TRP A 833 -32.93 14.85 0.44
N LYS A 834 -33.32 15.98 1.03
CA LYS A 834 -33.99 15.99 2.35
C LYS A 834 -33.17 15.22 3.40
N ASN A 835 -33.63 14.02 3.78
CA ASN A 835 -33.00 13.16 4.78
C ASN A 835 -32.13 12.05 4.18
N TRP A 836 -31.98 12.00 2.85
CA TRP A 836 -31.15 11.05 2.14
C TRP A 836 -29.84 11.67 1.74
N ASP A 837 -28.75 10.93 1.91
CA ASP A 837 -27.41 11.29 1.46
C ASP A 837 -26.82 10.13 0.65
N LEU A 838 -26.47 10.40 -0.61
CA LEU A 838 -25.78 9.48 -1.51
C LEU A 838 -24.39 10.02 -1.77
N ASN A 839 -23.37 9.20 -1.47
CA ASN A 839 -21.98 9.55 -1.72
C ASN A 839 -21.33 8.49 -2.62
N MET A 840 -20.59 8.93 -3.60
CA MET A 840 -19.84 8.10 -4.52
C MET A 840 -18.42 8.61 -4.64
N LEU A 841 -17.46 7.70 -4.65
CA LEU A 841 -16.04 7.98 -4.87
C LEU A 841 -15.49 7.01 -5.91
N PHE A 842 -14.83 7.58 -6.90
CA PHE A 842 -14.07 6.84 -7.91
C PHE A 842 -12.61 7.24 -7.79
N THR A 843 -11.70 6.27 -7.93
CA THR A 843 -10.27 6.53 -8.01
C THR A 843 -9.73 6.01 -9.34
N TYR A 844 -8.74 6.70 -9.88
CA TYR A 844 -8.12 6.32 -11.14
C TYR A 844 -6.62 6.55 -11.13
N SER A 845 -5.94 5.77 -11.94
CA SER A 845 -4.53 5.92 -12.27
C SER A 845 -4.35 5.59 -13.74
N LEU A 846 -3.75 6.47 -14.52
CA LEU A 846 -3.60 6.33 -15.95
C LEU A 846 -2.13 6.44 -16.36
N GLY A 847 -1.74 5.62 -17.32
CA GLY A 847 -0.34 5.45 -17.71
C GLY A 847 0.38 4.45 -16.82
N GLY A 848 1.66 4.28 -17.08
CA GLY A 848 2.48 3.28 -16.42
C GLY A 848 2.31 1.87 -17.01
N LYS A 849 3.30 1.04 -16.73
CA LYS A 849 3.33 -0.38 -17.14
C LYS A 849 3.61 -1.26 -15.92
N THR A 850 2.96 -2.40 -15.85
CA THR A 850 3.21 -3.44 -14.85
C THR A 850 3.67 -4.71 -15.54
N TYR A 851 4.62 -5.41 -14.93
CA TYR A 851 5.00 -6.76 -15.33
C TYR A 851 3.99 -7.74 -14.75
N ASP A 852 3.21 -8.36 -15.62
CA ASP A 852 2.19 -9.34 -15.24
C ASP A 852 2.81 -10.73 -15.14
N GLY A 853 3.57 -10.97 -14.07
CA GLY A 853 4.27 -12.22 -13.82
C GLY A 853 3.33 -13.41 -13.67
N SER A 854 2.15 -13.19 -13.08
CA SER A 854 1.15 -14.24 -12.92
C SER A 854 0.60 -14.70 -14.28
N TYR A 855 0.31 -13.76 -15.18
CA TYR A 855 -0.11 -14.11 -16.54
C TYR A 855 1.02 -14.78 -17.33
N ALA A 856 2.25 -14.27 -17.23
CA ALA A 856 3.41 -14.88 -17.87
C ALA A 856 3.60 -16.33 -17.45
N SER A 857 3.44 -16.64 -16.15
CA SER A 857 3.51 -17.99 -15.62
C SER A 857 2.37 -18.88 -16.11
N LEU A 858 1.13 -18.36 -16.20
CA LEU A 858 -0.03 -19.09 -16.73
C LEU A 858 0.04 -19.33 -18.26
N MET A 859 0.91 -18.62 -18.96
CA MET A 859 1.20 -18.84 -20.39
C MET A 859 2.41 -19.75 -20.62
N GLY A 860 3.16 -20.07 -19.56
CA GLY A 860 4.28 -21.00 -19.61
C GLY A 860 3.84 -22.46 -19.53
N VAL A 861 4.52 -23.34 -20.26
CA VAL A 861 4.36 -24.79 -20.16
C VAL A 861 5.70 -25.42 -19.85
N SER A 862 5.75 -26.41 -18.94
CA SER A 862 6.98 -27.13 -18.62
C SER A 862 6.66 -28.56 -18.21
N GLU A 863 7.37 -29.53 -18.74
CA GLU A 863 7.13 -30.94 -18.42
C GLU A 863 7.39 -31.25 -16.94
N SER A 864 8.46 -30.72 -16.36
CA SER A 864 8.82 -30.98 -14.95
C SER A 864 7.85 -30.37 -13.94
N SER A 865 7.13 -29.33 -14.33
CA SER A 865 6.11 -28.65 -13.54
C SER A 865 4.73 -28.69 -14.19
N ALA A 866 4.62 -29.27 -15.41
CA ALA A 866 3.37 -29.32 -16.17
C ALA A 866 2.29 -30.08 -15.44
N ALA A 867 2.69 -31.15 -14.76
CA ALA A 867 1.77 -31.92 -13.93
C ALA A 867 0.95 -31.04 -12.97
N GLY A 868 1.39 -29.83 -12.67
CA GLY A 868 0.70 -28.96 -11.74
C GLY A 868 0.32 -27.58 -12.22
N SER A 869 0.79 -27.11 -13.36
CA SER A 869 0.58 -25.74 -13.83
C SER A 869 -0.76 -25.57 -14.51
N ALA A 870 -1.63 -24.73 -13.97
CA ALA A 870 -2.79 -24.22 -14.70
C ALA A 870 -2.36 -23.33 -15.88
N TYR A 871 -3.16 -23.29 -16.93
CA TYR A 871 -2.93 -22.43 -18.09
C TYR A 871 -4.00 -21.35 -18.21
N HIS A 872 -3.59 -20.16 -18.65
CA HIS A 872 -4.54 -19.15 -19.08
C HIS A 872 -5.25 -19.57 -20.37
N LYS A 873 -6.51 -19.17 -20.56
CA LYS A 873 -7.27 -19.51 -21.78
C LYS A 873 -6.58 -19.10 -23.07
N ASP A 874 -5.75 -18.05 -23.03
CA ASP A 874 -5.03 -17.55 -24.22
C ASP A 874 -3.95 -18.53 -24.72
N ILE A 875 -3.58 -19.54 -23.94
CA ILE A 875 -2.70 -20.62 -24.42
C ILE A 875 -3.28 -21.34 -25.65
N LEU A 876 -4.61 -21.34 -25.78
CA LEU A 876 -5.29 -21.95 -26.92
C LEU A 876 -5.03 -21.20 -28.24
N THR A 877 -4.55 -19.96 -28.19
CA THR A 877 -4.13 -19.16 -29.34
C THR A 877 -2.69 -19.42 -29.73
N SER A 878 -1.97 -20.33 -29.04
CA SER A 878 -0.61 -20.70 -29.41
C SER A 878 -0.53 -21.16 -30.87
N TRP A 879 0.58 -20.82 -31.51
CA TRP A 879 0.87 -21.25 -32.86
C TRP A 879 0.75 -22.77 -33.01
N LYS A 880 0.07 -23.24 -34.02
CA LYS A 880 -0.20 -24.67 -34.26
C LYS A 880 0.48 -25.22 -35.51
N GLU A 881 0.49 -24.42 -36.55
CA GLU A 881 1.02 -24.80 -37.87
C GLU A 881 1.31 -23.54 -38.72
N VAL A 882 2.07 -23.72 -39.76
CA VAL A 882 2.37 -22.64 -40.72
C VAL A 882 1.07 -22.16 -41.38
N PRO A 883 0.73 -20.85 -41.32
CA PRO A 883 -0.47 -20.33 -41.97
C PRO A 883 -0.50 -20.61 -43.46
N ALA A 884 -1.65 -20.94 -44.02
CA ALA A 884 -1.79 -21.24 -45.45
C ALA A 884 -1.27 -20.11 -46.32
N GLY A 885 -0.39 -20.43 -47.28
CA GLY A 885 0.24 -19.45 -48.17
C GLY A 885 1.41 -18.69 -47.57
N MET A 886 1.80 -18.92 -46.33
CA MET A 886 2.98 -18.36 -45.69
C MET A 886 4.26 -18.95 -46.34
N THR A 887 5.23 -18.10 -46.59
CA THR A 887 6.57 -18.47 -47.03
C THR A 887 7.64 -17.80 -46.21
N GLU A 888 8.89 -18.24 -46.39
CA GLU A 888 10.01 -17.67 -45.63
C GLU A 888 10.25 -16.18 -45.91
N THR A 889 9.80 -15.67 -47.04
CA THR A 889 9.93 -14.26 -47.43
C THR A 889 8.64 -13.45 -47.27
N SER A 890 7.60 -14.04 -46.68
CA SER A 890 6.34 -13.31 -46.44
C SER A 890 6.56 -12.10 -45.53
N ALA A 891 6.02 -10.94 -45.90
CA ALA A 891 6.16 -9.70 -45.11
C ALA A 891 5.53 -9.78 -43.70
N ASN A 892 4.52 -10.61 -43.56
CA ASN A 892 3.80 -10.89 -42.31
C ASN A 892 4.28 -12.17 -41.60
N ARG A 893 5.47 -12.66 -41.91
CA ARG A 893 6.07 -13.84 -41.24
C ARG A 893 6.23 -13.64 -39.75
N ILE A 894 6.52 -12.42 -39.31
CA ILE A 894 6.56 -12.07 -37.87
C ILE A 894 5.19 -11.56 -37.43
N ASP A 895 4.58 -12.24 -36.47
CA ASP A 895 3.36 -11.76 -35.81
C ASP A 895 3.73 -11.10 -34.47
N PRO A 896 3.67 -9.77 -34.37
CA PRO A 896 4.05 -9.06 -33.13
C PRO A 896 3.10 -9.33 -31.96
N ASN A 897 1.89 -9.82 -32.21
CA ASN A 897 0.90 -10.18 -31.20
C ASN A 897 0.71 -11.69 -31.04
N GLY A 898 1.50 -12.46 -31.74
CA GLY A 898 1.41 -13.91 -31.77
C GLY A 898 1.69 -14.57 -30.41
N THR A 899 1.03 -15.70 -30.18
CA THR A 899 1.38 -16.56 -29.05
C THR A 899 2.27 -17.68 -29.59
N PRO A 900 3.48 -17.87 -29.05
CA PRO A 900 4.40 -18.90 -29.51
C PRO A 900 3.80 -20.29 -29.31
N ARG A 901 4.37 -21.29 -30.00
CA ARG A 901 3.95 -22.66 -29.80
C ARG A 901 4.09 -23.07 -28.33
N ALA A 902 3.13 -23.80 -27.83
CA ALA A 902 3.24 -24.44 -26.52
C ALA A 902 4.17 -25.66 -26.66
N ASP A 903 5.29 -25.67 -25.94
CA ASP A 903 6.35 -26.69 -26.09
C ASP A 903 7.05 -26.87 -24.74
N PHE A 904 7.00 -28.07 -24.17
CA PHE A 904 7.52 -28.32 -22.82
C PHE A 904 9.03 -28.06 -22.67
N TYR A 905 9.84 -28.36 -23.71
CA TYR A 905 11.29 -28.25 -23.63
C TYR A 905 11.83 -26.87 -24.03
N LYS A 906 11.01 -26.06 -24.72
CA LYS A 906 11.39 -24.74 -25.21
C LYS A 906 10.67 -23.59 -24.51
N SER A 907 9.82 -23.86 -23.51
CA SER A 907 8.98 -22.86 -22.86
C SER A 907 9.79 -21.71 -22.21
N SER A 908 10.96 -22.01 -21.65
CA SER A 908 11.86 -21.00 -21.07
C SER A 908 12.34 -19.95 -22.09
N ASP A 909 12.55 -20.34 -23.34
CA ASP A 909 12.94 -19.42 -24.41
C ASP A 909 11.72 -18.77 -25.05
N LEU A 910 10.64 -19.56 -25.28
CA LEU A 910 9.41 -19.10 -25.93
C LEU A 910 8.61 -18.11 -25.08
N ASN A 911 8.66 -18.25 -23.75
CA ASN A 911 7.96 -17.40 -22.77
C ASN A 911 8.94 -16.66 -21.86
N ALA A 912 10.16 -16.39 -22.35
CA ALA A 912 11.18 -15.73 -21.55
C ALA A 912 10.74 -14.33 -21.07
N THR A 913 11.34 -13.91 -19.95
CA THR A 913 11.16 -12.57 -19.39
C THR A 913 11.50 -11.50 -20.43
N SER A 914 10.52 -10.69 -20.80
CA SER A 914 10.63 -9.65 -21.82
C SER A 914 9.52 -8.62 -21.66
N ASP A 915 9.52 -7.58 -22.47
CA ASP A 915 8.47 -6.57 -22.51
C ASP A 915 7.11 -7.10 -23.02
N ARG A 916 7.06 -8.30 -23.58
CA ARG A 916 5.81 -9.00 -23.93
C ARG A 916 4.86 -9.10 -22.75
N TRP A 917 5.38 -9.21 -21.53
CA TRP A 917 4.62 -9.39 -20.30
C TRP A 917 4.30 -8.07 -19.61
N LEU A 918 4.79 -6.94 -20.17
CA LEU A 918 4.41 -5.62 -19.70
C LEU A 918 3.02 -5.26 -20.23
N THR A 919 2.13 -4.93 -19.33
CA THR A 919 0.80 -4.45 -19.66
C THR A 919 0.54 -3.09 -19.01
N SER A 920 -0.54 -2.41 -19.43
CA SER A 920 -0.92 -1.14 -18.79
C SER A 920 -1.29 -1.35 -17.32
N SER A 921 -0.70 -0.55 -16.43
CA SER A 921 -1.11 -0.48 -15.01
C SER A 921 -2.28 0.49 -14.77
N SER A 922 -2.88 1.03 -15.83
CA SER A 922 -4.03 1.92 -15.72
C SER A 922 -5.22 1.21 -15.11
N TYR A 923 -5.92 1.91 -14.21
CA TYR A 923 -7.14 1.41 -13.59
C TYR A 923 -8.15 2.51 -13.31
N PHE A 924 -9.40 2.09 -13.18
CA PHE A 924 -10.51 2.89 -12.67
C PHE A 924 -11.30 2.04 -11.67
N VAL A 925 -11.43 2.54 -10.44
CA VAL A 925 -12.10 1.82 -9.35
C VAL A 925 -13.33 2.61 -8.90
N PHE A 926 -14.49 1.97 -8.86
CA PHE A 926 -15.62 2.49 -8.08
C PHE A 926 -15.35 2.17 -6.61
N LYS A 927 -14.72 3.12 -5.93
CA LYS A 927 -14.10 2.91 -4.63
C LYS A 927 -15.10 2.82 -3.50
N ASN A 928 -16.04 3.77 -3.43
CA ASN A 928 -17.03 3.81 -2.35
C ASN A 928 -18.39 4.27 -2.89
N LEU A 929 -19.42 3.55 -2.52
CA LEU A 929 -20.83 3.92 -2.65
C LEU A 929 -21.43 3.88 -1.26
N ASN A 930 -22.03 4.97 -0.80
CA ASN A 930 -22.62 5.07 0.52
C ASN A 930 -23.98 5.80 0.44
N LEU A 931 -25.03 5.14 0.87
CA LEU A 931 -26.38 5.68 0.97
C LEU A 931 -26.78 5.75 2.44
N SER A 932 -27.12 6.92 2.92
CA SER A 932 -27.57 7.15 4.30
C SER A 932 -28.96 7.75 4.35
N TYR A 933 -29.74 7.35 5.35
CA TYR A 933 -31.04 7.94 5.65
C TYR A 933 -31.07 8.37 7.11
N SER A 934 -31.33 9.66 7.34
CA SER A 934 -31.48 10.22 8.69
C SER A 934 -32.96 10.31 9.06
N LEU A 935 -33.36 9.65 10.15
CA LEU A 935 -34.75 9.70 10.58
C LEU A 935 -35.16 11.11 11.03
N PRO A 936 -36.39 11.57 10.69
CA PRO A 936 -36.89 12.87 11.12
C PRO A 936 -36.90 12.99 12.65
N LYS A 937 -36.31 14.06 13.20
CA LYS A 937 -36.23 14.31 14.64
C LYS A 937 -37.58 14.21 15.38
N ARG A 938 -38.70 14.55 14.71
CA ARG A 938 -40.05 14.48 15.25
C ARG A 938 -40.43 13.05 15.68
N TRP A 939 -39.90 12.01 15.04
CA TRP A 939 -40.19 10.62 15.36
C TRP A 939 -39.37 10.11 16.56
N LEU A 940 -38.23 10.76 16.82
CA LEU A 940 -37.24 10.34 17.80
C LEU A 940 -37.44 11.02 19.15
N LYS A 941 -38.07 12.18 19.16
CA LYS A 941 -38.25 13.02 20.36
C LYS A 941 -38.97 12.30 21.51
N SER A 942 -39.95 11.44 21.19
CA SER A 942 -40.73 10.70 22.19
C SER A 942 -39.95 9.59 22.91
N VAL A 943 -38.85 9.13 22.32
CA VAL A 943 -37.98 8.05 22.84
C VAL A 943 -36.67 8.56 23.40
N GLY A 944 -36.47 9.89 23.49
CA GLY A 944 -35.26 10.49 24.05
C GLY A 944 -34.02 10.38 23.13
N ILE A 945 -34.20 10.10 21.84
CA ILE A 945 -33.12 9.99 20.86
C ILE A 945 -33.01 11.31 20.11
N GLU A 946 -31.78 11.90 20.06
CA GLU A 946 -31.50 13.13 19.32
C GLU A 946 -31.33 12.93 17.82
N GLY A 947 -30.84 11.77 17.42
CA GLY A 947 -30.62 11.41 16.02
C GLY A 947 -30.50 9.91 15.81
N LEU A 948 -31.01 9.43 14.68
CA LEU A 948 -30.86 8.06 14.22
C LEU A 948 -30.64 8.06 12.71
N SER A 949 -29.57 7.42 12.27
CA SER A 949 -29.27 7.25 10.85
C SER A 949 -28.98 5.79 10.50
N LEU A 950 -29.48 5.39 9.35
CA LEU A 950 -29.22 4.09 8.72
C LEU A 950 -28.30 4.33 7.53
N THR A 951 -27.33 3.44 7.34
CA THR A 951 -26.36 3.54 6.25
C THR A 951 -26.23 2.20 5.56
N ALA A 952 -26.21 2.21 4.23
CA ALA A 952 -25.80 1.07 3.42
C ALA A 952 -24.65 1.49 2.51
N GLY A 953 -23.57 0.71 2.48
CA GLY A 953 -22.37 1.07 1.75
C GLY A 953 -21.70 -0.12 1.09
N VAL A 954 -20.96 0.19 0.02
CA VAL A 954 -20.09 -0.78 -0.66
C VAL A 954 -18.73 -0.16 -0.89
N GLU A 955 -17.66 -0.88 -0.54
CA GLU A 955 -16.28 -0.51 -0.83
C GLU A 955 -15.75 -1.42 -1.94
N ASN A 956 -15.01 -0.86 -2.91
CA ASN A 956 -14.43 -1.57 -4.05
C ASN A 956 -15.47 -2.33 -4.89
N LEU A 957 -16.53 -1.61 -5.33
CA LEU A 957 -17.64 -2.23 -6.06
C LEU A 957 -17.18 -2.92 -7.34
N PHE A 958 -16.29 -2.27 -8.11
CA PHE A 958 -15.59 -2.88 -9.24
C PHE A 958 -14.26 -2.16 -9.53
N THR A 959 -13.36 -2.90 -10.18
CA THR A 959 -12.09 -2.40 -10.71
C THR A 959 -12.02 -2.70 -12.20
N LEU A 960 -11.82 -1.67 -13.01
CA LEU A 960 -11.51 -1.81 -14.44
C LEU A 960 -9.99 -1.72 -14.60
N THR A 961 -9.41 -2.70 -15.26
CA THR A 961 -7.98 -2.81 -15.52
C THR A 961 -7.72 -3.45 -16.88
N SER A 962 -6.48 -3.44 -17.35
CA SER A 962 -6.10 -3.94 -18.67
C SER A 962 -6.34 -5.44 -18.87
N ARG A 963 -6.31 -6.23 -17.79
CA ARG A 963 -6.51 -7.69 -17.83
C ARG A 963 -7.29 -8.16 -16.60
N LYS A 964 -8.24 -9.08 -16.81
CA LYS A 964 -8.93 -9.77 -15.71
C LYS A 964 -7.92 -10.58 -14.89
N GLY A 965 -7.98 -10.47 -13.58
CA GLY A 965 -7.05 -11.13 -12.65
C GLY A 965 -5.90 -10.23 -12.18
N LEU A 966 -5.51 -9.24 -12.95
CA LEU A 966 -4.44 -8.32 -12.59
C LEU A 966 -4.89 -7.40 -11.45
N ASN A 967 -4.08 -7.33 -10.37
CA ASN A 967 -4.21 -6.31 -9.34
C ASN A 967 -3.30 -5.11 -9.66
N PRO A 968 -3.83 -4.01 -10.22
CA PRO A 968 -3.02 -2.86 -10.62
C PRO A 968 -2.56 -2.00 -9.42
N GLN A 969 -3.09 -2.25 -8.23
CA GLN A 969 -2.76 -1.55 -6.99
C GLN A 969 -1.82 -2.35 -6.08
N TYR A 970 -1.17 -3.39 -6.60
CA TYR A 970 -0.29 -4.24 -5.82
C TYR A 970 0.96 -3.49 -5.34
N SER A 971 1.68 -2.84 -6.26
CA SER A 971 2.94 -2.17 -5.95
C SER A 971 3.11 -0.87 -6.72
N PHE A 972 3.98 0.00 -6.22
CA PHE A 972 4.36 1.22 -6.94
C PHE A 972 5.44 1.00 -8.00
N ASN A 973 6.23 -0.08 -7.89
CA ASN A 973 7.31 -0.39 -8.82
C ASN A 973 6.86 -1.19 -10.04
N GLY A 974 5.56 -1.46 -10.17
CA GLY A 974 4.98 -2.18 -11.30
C GLY A 974 5.16 -3.70 -11.26
N GLY A 975 5.63 -4.26 -10.16
CA GLY A 975 5.60 -5.72 -9.95
C GLY A 975 4.18 -6.23 -9.70
N SER A 976 3.92 -7.49 -10.04
CA SER A 976 2.74 -8.24 -9.62
C SER A 976 3.17 -9.45 -8.79
N ASP A 977 2.28 -9.96 -7.94
CA ASP A 977 2.58 -11.11 -7.10
C ASP A 977 1.29 -11.88 -6.77
N ASP A 978 1.46 -13.10 -6.27
CA ASP A 978 0.38 -13.96 -5.83
C ASP A 978 0.04 -13.63 -4.37
N THR A 979 -0.92 -12.71 -4.18
CA THR A 979 -1.23 -12.16 -2.86
C THR A 979 -2.72 -12.05 -2.59
N TYR A 980 -3.02 -11.72 -1.35
CA TYR A 980 -4.37 -11.37 -0.91
C TYR A 980 -4.83 -10.10 -1.62
N VAL A 981 -5.74 -10.21 -2.57
CA VAL A 981 -6.24 -9.04 -3.30
C VAL A 981 -7.27 -8.26 -2.49
N THR A 982 -7.47 -6.99 -2.85
CA THR A 982 -8.44 -6.10 -2.20
C THR A 982 -9.84 -6.72 -2.15
N ALA A 983 -10.47 -6.66 -0.98
CA ALA A 983 -11.82 -7.17 -0.78
C ALA A 983 -12.88 -6.19 -1.29
N ARG A 984 -14.00 -6.71 -1.78
CA ARG A 984 -15.25 -5.99 -1.90
C ARG A 984 -16.01 -6.13 -0.60
N VAL A 985 -16.43 -4.99 -0.01
CA VAL A 985 -17.08 -4.97 1.30
C VAL A 985 -18.48 -4.37 1.18
N TYR A 986 -19.49 -5.10 1.54
CA TYR A 986 -20.86 -4.61 1.74
C TYR A 986 -21.06 -4.33 3.21
N ASN A 987 -21.62 -3.17 3.57
CA ASN A 987 -21.78 -2.75 4.95
C ASN A 987 -23.14 -2.13 5.22
N PHE A 988 -23.71 -2.44 6.38
CA PHE A 988 -24.93 -1.83 6.90
C PHE A 988 -24.61 -1.23 8.26
N GLY A 989 -24.91 0.05 8.42
CA GLY A 989 -24.61 0.83 9.60
C GLY A 989 -25.86 1.42 10.26
N LEU A 990 -25.80 1.50 11.58
CA LEU A 990 -26.76 2.21 12.42
C LEU A 990 -25.99 3.17 13.32
N THR A 991 -26.38 4.44 13.33
CA THR A 991 -25.85 5.43 14.28
C THR A 991 -26.99 6.02 15.10
N VAL A 992 -26.87 5.94 16.43
CA VAL A 992 -27.83 6.50 17.38
C VAL A 992 -27.12 7.57 18.21
N LYS A 993 -27.74 8.75 18.31
CA LYS A 993 -27.29 9.86 19.16
C LYS A 993 -28.32 10.13 20.24
N PHE A 994 -27.86 10.16 21.49
CA PHE A 994 -28.65 10.42 22.68
C PHE A 994 -28.34 11.80 23.26
#